data_a2a999fdee7bdbf95dd296d8dc0e2c2d
#
_entry.id   a2a999fdee7bdbf95dd296d8dc0e2c2d
#
_cell.length_a   1.000
_cell.length_b   1.000
_cell.length_c   1.000
_cell.angle_alpha   90.00
_cell.angle_beta   90.00
_cell.angle_gamma   90.00
#
_symmetry.space_group_name_H-M   'P 1'
#
loop_
_entity.id
_entity.type
_entity.pdbx_description
1 polymer ?
#
loop_
_entity_poly.entity_id
_entity_poly.type
_entity_poly.pdbx_seq_one_letter_code
_entity_poly.pdbx_strand_id
1 'polypeptide(L)'
;MQESIPFRNMFPDGLCRLEGGTFSKTIAFEDVNYRLASPEGQRDIFEHLCDFYNGYDPTIGVQVSLSSRYVEHGPEEDLFGIRPQGDDLDPVREDAAGILRFQYERGSNGYVKTKYVTLTIEAENLPAARARFARIETDTLNRFKVMGAAAHVLDGKERLELLHGILHPADGRRPEGGKFAFDWDWLAPSGLSVKDFIAPSSFHFGETRTFRIGEMYGAVSFLQITAPEIHDRILAEFMETEGNILVTMHIRGINQNEAIKMVKRKITDLDAMKIAEQKRAVRSGYDMDILPSDLATYGGAAKTILQDLQSRNERMFNLTFLVMHMAETKQKLEIAVSQAASVAQTYNCLLTRLDFQQEDGLMSSLPLGLNRIKIERSLTTSALAVFVPFVTQELFMGGDAMYYGLNALSNNMILLDRKQSRSPNGLVFGTPGSGKSMSCKREITFIILTTKDNVIICDPEDEYSPLVRRLGGQVIRLSPSSTDYVNPLDINLNYSDEENPLALKSDFVLSFCELIMGSKTGLEAIEKTVIDRAVQKIYQPYFADPRPENMPILGDLMEALLAQGIPEADRVAQALDLYVNGSLNFFNHRTTVDIRNRLVCFDIKGLGKNLKKPGMLIVQDAVWNTVTINRAIGRSTWYFVDEFHLLLKEEQTAAYSAEIWKRFRKWGGVPTGATQNPKDLLSSPEIENILENSDFIYMLNQAAGDRKILAERLGISAEQLAYVTNSEPGHGLLFFNNVILPFADDFPKDTELYKLLTTKPSEVEHAAEMEA
;
A
#
# COMPACT_ATOMS: atom_id res chain seq x y z
N MET A 1 32.68 -7.99 24.91
CA MET A 1 31.60 -7.79 23.90
C MET A 1 30.40 -7.06 24.51
N GLN A 2 29.80 -7.56 25.58
CA GLN A 2 28.69 -6.88 26.25
C GLN A 2 29.03 -5.46 26.74
N GLU A 3 30.24 -5.25 27.25
CA GLU A 3 30.71 -3.94 27.72
C GLU A 3 30.90 -2.93 26.57
N SER A 4 31.17 -3.40 25.34
CA SER A 4 31.28 -2.54 24.17
C SER A 4 29.94 -1.98 23.71
N ILE A 5 28.82 -2.69 23.96
CA ILE A 5 27.48 -2.21 23.61
C ILE A 5 27.09 -1.05 24.54
N PRO A 6 26.86 0.17 24.02
CA PRO A 6 26.92 1.41 24.80
C PRO A 6 25.60 1.76 25.52
N PHE A 7 24.99 0.83 26.24
CA PHE A 7 23.91 1.13 27.18
C PHE A 7 24.07 0.34 28.50
N ARG A 8 23.44 0.81 29.57
CA ARG A 8 23.48 0.13 30.87
C ARG A 8 22.30 -0.81 31.07
N ASN A 9 21.10 -0.32 30.81
CA ASN A 9 19.85 -1.06 31.04
C ASN A 9 18.84 -0.78 29.94
N MET A 10 18.07 -1.80 29.53
CA MET A 10 16.85 -1.70 28.75
C MET A 10 15.68 -2.07 29.66
N PHE A 11 14.57 -1.33 29.62
CA PHE A 11 13.38 -1.56 30.41
C PHE A 11 12.22 -2.06 29.53
N PRO A 12 11.23 -2.80 30.11
CA PRO A 12 10.11 -3.32 29.33
C PRO A 12 9.31 -2.26 28.57
N ASP A 13 9.21 -1.03 29.09
CA ASP A 13 8.55 0.11 28.47
C ASP A 13 9.36 0.76 27.34
N GLY A 14 10.43 0.13 26.89
CA GLY A 14 11.30 0.64 25.83
C GLY A 14 12.25 1.75 26.26
N LEU A 15 12.26 2.17 27.53
CA LEU A 15 13.23 3.13 28.01
C LEU A 15 14.61 2.48 28.11
N CYS A 16 15.62 3.11 27.55
CA CYS A 16 17.01 2.66 27.59
C CYS A 16 17.86 3.65 28.40
N ARG A 17 18.59 3.16 29.41
CA ARG A 17 19.56 3.96 30.16
C ARG A 17 20.93 3.82 29.54
N LEU A 18 21.47 4.94 29.08
CA LEU A 18 22.82 5.08 28.56
C LEU A 18 23.81 5.45 29.70
N GLU A 19 25.03 5.81 29.34
CA GLU A 19 26.01 6.35 30.26
C GLU A 19 25.71 7.82 30.63
N GLY A 20 26.28 8.32 31.74
CA GLY A 20 26.21 9.76 32.10
C GLY A 20 24.83 10.28 32.47
N GLY A 21 23.85 9.44 32.86
CA GLY A 21 22.51 9.92 33.21
C GLY A 21 21.60 10.22 32.01
N THR A 22 22.01 9.81 30.82
CA THR A 22 21.24 9.92 29.58
C THR A 22 20.28 8.76 29.43
N PHE A 23 19.08 9.04 28.95
CA PHE A 23 18.05 8.06 28.63
C PHE A 23 17.59 8.24 27.19
N SER A 24 17.18 7.14 26.55
CA SER A 24 16.66 7.16 25.19
C SER A 24 15.40 6.34 25.01
N LYS A 25 14.55 6.74 24.07
CA LYS A 25 13.43 5.96 23.55
C LYS A 25 13.43 6.00 22.03
N THR A 26 12.94 4.93 21.42
CA THR A 26 12.92 4.77 19.96
C THR A 26 11.48 4.64 19.47
N ILE A 27 11.17 5.31 18.37
CA ILE A 27 9.88 5.31 17.70
C ILE A 27 10.12 4.79 16.30
N ALA A 28 9.40 3.75 15.90
CA ALA A 28 9.35 3.31 14.51
C ALA A 28 8.30 4.14 13.75
N PHE A 29 8.57 4.46 12.49
CA PHE A 29 7.64 5.19 11.64
C PHE A 29 7.62 4.63 10.20
N GLU A 30 6.48 4.78 9.54
CA GLU A 30 6.23 4.32 8.19
C GLU A 30 6.50 5.42 7.16
N ASP A 31 6.49 5.02 5.89
CA ASP A 31 6.66 5.94 4.78
C ASP A 31 5.41 6.80 4.50
N VAL A 32 5.67 7.98 3.97
CA VAL A 32 4.67 8.85 3.35
C VAL A 32 4.97 8.91 1.86
N ASN A 33 3.94 9.05 1.06
CA ASN A 33 4.08 9.16 -0.40
C ASN A 33 4.62 10.55 -0.81
N TYR A 34 5.86 10.85 -0.38
CA TYR A 34 6.51 12.13 -0.67
C TYR A 34 6.89 12.25 -2.15
N ARG A 35 7.51 11.20 -2.71
CA ARG A 35 8.10 11.22 -4.06
C ARG A 35 7.05 11.39 -5.17
N LEU A 36 5.86 10.88 -4.95
CA LEU A 36 4.75 10.94 -5.91
C LEU A 36 3.66 11.96 -5.51
N ALA A 37 3.88 12.73 -4.45
CA ALA A 37 2.97 13.78 -4.06
C ALA A 37 3.03 14.96 -5.06
N SER A 38 1.95 15.74 -5.13
CA SER A 38 1.95 16.99 -5.90
C SER A 38 3.00 17.96 -5.35
N PRO A 39 3.49 18.92 -6.13
CA PRO A 39 4.43 19.93 -5.64
C PRO A 39 3.95 20.68 -4.38
N GLU A 40 2.65 20.84 -4.24
CA GLU A 40 2.01 21.43 -3.06
C GLU A 40 2.09 20.47 -1.86
N GLY A 41 1.72 19.19 -2.07
CA GLY A 41 1.84 18.14 -1.05
C GLY A 41 3.29 17.89 -0.61
N GLN A 42 4.26 17.94 -1.53
CA GLN A 42 5.68 17.85 -1.18
C GLN A 42 6.11 19.02 -0.29
N ARG A 43 5.64 20.23 -0.60
CA ARG A 43 5.91 21.43 0.21
C ARG A 43 5.32 21.30 1.61
N ASP A 44 4.07 20.84 1.73
CA ASP A 44 3.40 20.65 3.01
C ASP A 44 4.14 19.63 3.89
N ILE A 45 4.55 18.49 3.31
CA ILE A 45 5.34 17.48 4.03
C ILE A 45 6.68 18.07 4.47
N PHE A 46 7.34 18.84 3.62
CA PHE A 46 8.60 19.50 3.93
C PHE A 46 8.46 20.53 5.07
N GLU A 47 7.42 21.34 5.05
CA GLU A 47 7.14 22.32 6.12
C GLU A 47 6.85 21.60 7.45
N HIS A 48 6.06 20.53 7.43
CA HIS A 48 5.82 19.72 8.63
C HIS A 48 7.11 19.04 9.14
N LEU A 49 8.03 18.65 8.26
CA LEU A 49 9.34 18.12 8.67
C LEU A 49 10.23 19.20 9.29
N CYS A 50 10.18 20.43 8.80
CA CYS A 50 10.82 21.59 9.45
C CYS A 50 10.25 21.79 10.85
N ASP A 51 8.94 21.76 11.01
CA ASP A 51 8.27 21.88 12.30
C ASP A 51 8.57 20.71 13.24
N PHE A 52 8.76 19.51 12.67
CA PHE A 52 9.19 18.33 13.42
C PHE A 52 10.53 18.60 14.12
N TYR A 53 11.55 19.05 13.40
CA TYR A 53 12.86 19.36 13.99
C TYR A 53 12.80 20.56 14.92
N ASN A 54 12.11 21.62 14.56
CA ASN A 54 11.93 22.82 15.38
C ASN A 54 11.19 22.55 16.69
N GLY A 55 10.46 21.45 16.78
CA GLY A 55 9.73 21.07 17.98
C GLY A 55 10.58 20.58 19.13
N TYR A 56 11.85 20.26 18.90
CA TYR A 56 12.75 19.79 19.95
C TYR A 56 13.62 20.92 20.47
N ASP A 57 13.73 21.02 21.78
CA ASP A 57 14.68 21.94 22.40
C ASP A 57 16.12 21.38 22.35
N PRO A 58 17.16 22.20 22.48
CA PRO A 58 18.55 21.77 22.39
C PRO A 58 18.99 20.72 23.42
N THR A 59 18.18 20.45 24.45
CA THR A 59 18.46 19.40 25.46
C THR A 59 17.99 18.02 25.01
N ILE A 60 17.24 17.96 23.91
CA ILE A 60 16.77 16.71 23.31
C ILE A 60 17.66 16.38 22.11
N GLY A 61 18.35 15.26 22.17
CA GLY A 61 19.04 14.70 21.01
C GLY A 61 18.08 13.90 20.14
N VAL A 62 18.19 14.05 18.84
CA VAL A 62 17.39 13.29 17.84
C VAL A 62 18.33 12.48 16.98
N GLN A 63 18.09 11.18 16.90
CA GLN A 63 18.77 10.30 15.96
C GLN A 63 17.73 9.74 14.99
N VAL A 64 17.90 9.99 13.70
CA VAL A 64 17.10 9.35 12.63
C VAL A 64 17.92 8.21 12.04
N SER A 65 17.35 7.02 12.00
CA SER A 65 18.00 5.83 11.49
C SER A 65 17.14 5.18 10.40
N LEU A 66 17.72 4.97 9.22
CA LEU A 66 17.10 4.26 8.10
C LEU A 66 17.92 3.01 7.82
N SER A 67 17.30 1.85 7.86
CA SER A 67 17.95 0.56 7.64
C SER A 67 17.35 -0.14 6.43
N SER A 68 18.20 -0.66 5.55
CA SER A 68 17.83 -1.65 4.54
C SER A 68 18.64 -2.92 4.86
N ARG A 69 17.95 -4.01 5.14
CA ARG A 69 18.57 -5.25 5.61
C ARG A 69 18.00 -6.42 4.84
N TYR A 70 18.90 -7.30 4.37
CA TYR A 70 18.49 -8.56 3.78
C TYR A 70 17.88 -9.47 4.85
N VAL A 71 16.68 -9.96 4.58
CA VAL A 71 15.98 -10.94 5.40
C VAL A 71 15.56 -12.06 4.47
N GLU A 72 16.13 -13.24 4.67
CA GLU A 72 15.68 -14.43 3.97
C GLU A 72 14.31 -14.80 4.53
N HIS A 73 13.30 -14.66 3.71
CA HIS A 73 11.98 -15.16 4.04
C HIS A 73 12.08 -16.70 3.98
N GLY A 74 11.35 -17.39 4.87
CA GLY A 74 11.36 -18.85 4.94
C GLY A 74 11.08 -19.54 3.60
N PRO A 75 10.92 -20.87 3.54
CA PRO A 75 10.70 -21.58 2.29
C PRO A 75 9.65 -20.86 1.45
N GLU A 76 9.94 -20.63 0.17
CA GLU A 76 9.09 -19.89 -0.78
C GLU A 76 7.64 -20.39 -0.79
N GLU A 77 7.45 -21.69 -0.53
CA GLU A 77 6.13 -22.34 -0.36
C GLU A 77 5.33 -21.74 0.81
N ASP A 78 6.01 -21.27 1.86
CA ASP A 78 5.35 -20.62 3.01
C ASP A 78 5.05 -19.15 2.73
N LEU A 79 5.84 -18.49 1.86
CA LEU A 79 5.66 -17.08 1.53
C LEU A 79 4.41 -16.85 0.66
N PHE A 80 4.15 -17.75 -0.30
CA PHE A 80 3.07 -17.58 -1.28
C PHE A 80 1.82 -18.42 -0.98
N GLY A 81 1.88 -19.33 -0.01
CA GLY A 81 0.76 -20.18 0.37
C GLY A 81 0.31 -21.18 -0.71
N ILE A 82 1.09 -21.33 -1.80
CA ILE A 82 0.76 -22.21 -2.94
C ILE A 82 1.46 -23.54 -2.74
N ARG A 83 0.74 -24.51 -2.12
CA ARG A 83 1.24 -25.85 -1.88
C ARG A 83 0.47 -26.88 -2.70
N PRO A 84 1.12 -27.94 -3.20
CA PRO A 84 0.42 -29.07 -3.80
C PRO A 84 -0.60 -29.66 -2.81
N GLN A 85 -1.78 -30.03 -3.32
CA GLN A 85 -2.89 -30.59 -2.53
C GLN A 85 -3.28 -32.00 -2.98
N GLY A 86 -2.63 -32.55 -4.01
CA GLY A 86 -2.91 -33.88 -4.57
C GLY A 86 -4.16 -33.94 -5.46
N ASP A 87 -4.55 -32.80 -6.05
CA ASP A 87 -5.69 -32.68 -6.94
C ASP A 87 -5.30 -32.23 -8.37
N ASP A 88 -6.29 -32.16 -9.28
CA ASP A 88 -6.11 -31.80 -10.69
C ASP A 88 -5.60 -30.35 -10.91
N LEU A 89 -5.53 -29.53 -9.85
CA LEU A 89 -5.03 -28.17 -9.90
C LEU A 89 -3.53 -28.05 -9.53
N ASP A 90 -2.87 -29.14 -9.14
CA ASP A 90 -1.46 -29.10 -8.76
C ASP A 90 -0.53 -28.59 -9.89
N PRO A 91 -0.74 -28.93 -11.17
CA PRO A 91 0.05 -28.33 -12.26
C PRO A 91 -0.11 -26.81 -12.36
N VAL A 92 -1.32 -26.28 -12.09
CA VAL A 92 -1.56 -24.82 -12.06
C VAL A 92 -0.91 -24.17 -10.85
N ARG A 93 -0.89 -24.86 -9.70
CA ARG A 93 -0.18 -24.39 -8.49
C ARG A 93 1.32 -24.32 -8.71
N GLU A 94 1.90 -25.36 -9.34
CA GLU A 94 3.32 -25.40 -9.64
C GLU A 94 3.73 -24.28 -10.60
N ASP A 95 2.96 -24.04 -11.66
CA ASP A 95 3.19 -22.96 -12.61
C ASP A 95 3.06 -21.58 -11.92
N ALA A 96 2.01 -21.36 -11.11
CA ALA A 96 1.80 -20.14 -10.36
C ALA A 96 2.95 -19.90 -9.36
N ALA A 97 3.38 -20.93 -8.63
CA ALA A 97 4.51 -20.83 -7.70
C ALA A 97 5.81 -20.51 -8.44
N GLY A 98 6.04 -21.13 -9.62
CA GLY A 98 7.19 -20.85 -10.47
C GLY A 98 7.23 -19.39 -10.95
N ILE A 99 6.09 -18.84 -11.34
CA ILE A 99 5.96 -17.42 -11.74
C ILE A 99 6.27 -16.50 -10.57
N LEU A 100 5.71 -16.75 -9.38
CA LEU A 100 5.98 -15.92 -8.21
C LEU A 100 7.45 -16.00 -7.79
N ARG A 101 8.07 -17.17 -7.89
CA ARG A 101 9.51 -17.33 -7.64
C ARG A 101 10.33 -16.51 -8.61
N PHE A 102 10.02 -16.57 -9.89
CA PHE A 102 10.69 -15.76 -10.91
C PHE A 102 10.56 -14.26 -10.63
N GLN A 103 9.35 -13.79 -10.27
CA GLN A 103 9.14 -12.39 -9.91
C GLN A 103 9.87 -12.01 -8.62
N TYR A 104 9.94 -12.90 -7.64
CA TYR A 104 10.68 -12.70 -6.40
C TYR A 104 12.17 -12.54 -6.65
N GLU A 105 12.77 -13.41 -7.47
CA GLU A 105 14.18 -13.37 -7.83
C GLU A 105 14.54 -12.15 -8.69
N ARG A 106 13.61 -11.72 -9.56
CA ARG A 106 13.77 -10.52 -10.40
C ARG A 106 13.70 -9.22 -9.59
N GLY A 107 12.97 -9.23 -8.50
CA GLY A 107 12.75 -8.08 -7.63
C GLY A 107 13.86 -7.89 -6.59
N SER A 108 13.83 -6.76 -5.89
CA SER A 108 14.71 -6.47 -4.75
C SER A 108 14.16 -7.04 -3.42
N ASN A 109 13.44 -8.14 -3.47
CA ASN A 109 12.54 -8.65 -2.43
C ASN A 109 13.21 -9.19 -1.16
N GLY A 110 14.51 -9.30 -1.10
CA GLY A 110 15.20 -9.71 0.11
C GLY A 110 15.46 -8.58 1.10
N TYR A 111 15.20 -7.31 0.74
CA TYR A 111 15.58 -6.17 1.58
C TYR A 111 14.40 -5.52 2.27
N VAL A 112 14.36 -5.63 3.61
CA VAL A 112 13.37 -4.96 4.46
C VAL A 112 13.91 -3.60 4.87
N LYS A 113 13.17 -2.54 4.50
CA LYS A 113 13.47 -1.15 4.86
C LYS A 113 12.71 -0.77 6.11
N THR A 114 13.43 -0.29 7.13
CA THR A 114 12.86 0.14 8.42
C THR A 114 13.40 1.51 8.83
N LYS A 115 12.58 2.27 9.55
CA LYS A 115 12.89 3.65 9.91
C LYS A 115 12.57 3.93 11.36
N TYR A 116 13.50 4.62 12.02
CA TYR A 116 13.40 4.89 13.45
C TYR A 116 13.82 6.32 13.79
N VAL A 117 13.16 6.89 14.77
CA VAL A 117 13.64 8.10 15.48
C VAL A 117 13.92 7.71 16.91
N THR A 118 15.16 7.90 17.34
CA THR A 118 15.57 7.72 18.73
C THR A 118 15.79 9.08 19.37
N LEU A 119 15.07 9.33 20.44
CA LEU A 119 15.13 10.58 21.20
C LEU A 119 15.95 10.36 22.49
N THR A 120 16.80 11.32 22.85
CA THR A 120 17.63 11.26 24.05
C THR A 120 17.41 12.49 24.93
N ILE A 121 17.39 12.26 26.23
CA ILE A 121 17.33 13.29 27.26
C ILE A 121 18.28 12.98 28.40
N GLU A 122 18.71 14.00 29.12
CA GLU A 122 19.36 13.87 30.42
C GLU A 122 18.30 13.94 31.52
N ALA A 123 18.36 13.03 32.51
CA ALA A 123 17.48 13.04 33.66
C ALA A 123 18.19 12.51 34.89
N GLU A 124 17.81 13.04 36.08
CA GLU A 124 18.43 12.67 37.36
C GLU A 124 18.15 11.21 37.75
N ASN A 125 16.96 10.70 37.40
CA ASN A 125 16.52 9.37 37.75
C ASN A 125 15.49 8.82 36.76
N LEU A 126 15.18 7.52 36.90
CA LEU A 126 14.26 6.80 36.02
C LEU A 126 12.81 7.35 36.02
N PRO A 127 12.19 7.71 37.18
CA PRO A 127 10.86 8.29 37.18
C PRO A 127 10.79 9.64 36.46
N ALA A 128 11.81 10.50 36.64
CA ALA A 128 11.90 11.79 35.94
C ALA A 128 12.04 11.59 34.42
N ALA A 129 12.86 10.62 34.00
CA ALA A 129 12.99 10.28 32.58
C ALA A 129 11.67 9.82 31.99
N ARG A 130 10.94 8.93 32.65
CA ARG A 130 9.61 8.45 32.20
C ARG A 130 8.59 9.58 32.06
N ALA A 131 8.49 10.43 33.06
CA ALA A 131 7.57 11.58 33.03
C ALA A 131 7.86 12.54 31.85
N ARG A 132 9.14 12.79 31.57
CA ARG A 132 9.56 13.67 30.47
C ARG A 132 9.30 13.00 29.11
N PHE A 133 9.60 11.71 28.97
CA PHE A 133 9.34 10.98 27.73
C PHE A 133 7.86 10.85 27.41
N ALA A 134 6.98 10.63 28.38
CA ALA A 134 5.54 10.51 28.13
C ALA A 134 4.98 11.72 27.33
N ARG A 135 5.47 12.93 27.62
CA ARG A 135 5.10 14.11 26.86
C ARG A 135 5.76 14.14 25.47
N ILE A 136 7.07 13.89 25.41
CA ILE A 136 7.84 13.93 24.15
C ILE A 136 7.29 12.90 23.15
N GLU A 137 6.94 11.68 23.61
CA GLU A 137 6.34 10.63 22.79
C GLU A 137 5.02 11.08 22.17
N THR A 138 4.12 11.61 22.98
CA THR A 138 2.82 12.11 22.53
C THR A 138 2.99 13.20 21.47
N ASP A 139 3.86 14.16 21.72
CA ASP A 139 4.13 15.27 20.80
C ASP A 139 4.76 14.75 19.49
N THR A 140 5.68 13.78 19.57
CA THR A 140 6.33 13.18 18.40
C THR A 140 5.36 12.37 17.54
N LEU A 141 4.53 11.52 18.16
CA LEU A 141 3.51 10.74 17.46
C LEU A 141 2.49 11.65 16.76
N ASN A 142 2.08 12.74 17.42
CA ASN A 142 1.18 13.71 16.79
C ASN A 142 1.82 14.40 15.57
N ARG A 143 3.12 14.70 15.60
CA ARG A 143 3.84 15.27 14.45
C ARG A 143 3.90 14.31 13.27
N PHE A 144 4.19 13.02 13.52
CA PHE A 144 4.11 12.00 12.47
C PHE A 144 2.71 11.87 11.89
N LYS A 145 1.69 11.88 12.74
CA LYS A 145 0.29 11.85 12.30
C LYS A 145 -0.08 13.03 11.39
N VAL A 146 0.41 14.24 11.71
CA VAL A 146 0.18 15.44 10.88
C VAL A 146 0.88 15.29 9.53
N MET A 147 2.07 14.68 9.46
CA MET A 147 2.77 14.36 8.21
C MET A 147 2.10 13.21 7.43
N GLY A 148 1.08 12.54 7.99
CA GLY A 148 0.45 11.38 7.37
C GLY A 148 1.19 10.05 7.57
N ALA A 149 2.24 10.02 8.40
CA ALA A 149 3.02 8.82 8.71
C ALA A 149 2.43 8.09 9.93
N ALA A 150 2.23 6.78 9.84
CA ALA A 150 1.98 5.95 11.00
C ALA A 150 3.28 5.81 11.81
N ALA A 151 3.16 5.85 13.13
CA ALA A 151 4.32 5.70 14.02
C ALA A 151 3.90 5.08 15.36
N HIS A 152 4.80 4.30 15.96
CA HIS A 152 4.60 3.72 17.29
C HIS A 152 5.89 3.71 18.10
N VAL A 153 5.76 3.78 19.41
CA VAL A 153 6.89 3.71 20.33
C VAL A 153 7.27 2.25 20.50
N LEU A 154 8.54 1.92 20.28
CA LEU A 154 9.05 0.57 20.50
C LEU A 154 9.12 0.24 22.00
N ASP A 155 8.62 -0.93 22.36
CA ASP A 155 8.83 -1.49 23.68
C ASP A 155 10.26 -2.05 23.85
N GLY A 156 10.59 -2.54 25.04
CA GLY A 156 11.94 -3.02 25.30
C GLY A 156 12.32 -4.26 24.52
N LYS A 157 11.37 -5.15 24.23
CA LYS A 157 11.61 -6.36 23.42
C LYS A 157 11.83 -5.99 21.96
N GLU A 158 11.00 -5.14 21.39
CA GLU A 158 11.14 -4.62 20.02
C GLU A 158 12.48 -3.90 19.82
N ARG A 159 12.91 -3.11 20.82
CA ARG A 159 14.25 -2.46 20.76
C ARG A 159 15.39 -3.45 20.83
N LEU A 160 15.29 -4.49 21.65
CA LEU A 160 16.30 -5.57 21.71
C LEU A 160 16.33 -6.35 20.39
N GLU A 161 15.18 -6.64 19.80
CA GLU A 161 15.08 -7.29 18.49
C GLU A 161 15.71 -6.44 17.38
N LEU A 162 15.46 -5.14 17.38
CA LEU A 162 16.10 -4.19 16.46
C LEU A 162 17.63 -4.22 16.60
N LEU A 163 18.15 -4.12 17.83
CA LEU A 163 19.59 -4.17 18.08
C LEU A 163 20.20 -5.54 17.72
N HIS A 164 19.52 -6.63 18.04
CA HIS A 164 19.92 -7.97 17.65
C HIS A 164 20.05 -8.05 16.12
N GLY A 165 19.05 -7.60 15.39
CA GLY A 165 19.07 -7.64 13.93
C GLY A 165 20.21 -6.83 13.28
N ILE A 166 20.68 -5.75 13.91
CA ILE A 166 21.84 -4.98 13.44
C ILE A 166 23.14 -5.71 13.82
N LEU A 167 23.22 -6.30 15.01
CA LEU A 167 24.42 -6.95 15.52
C LEU A 167 24.59 -8.41 15.04
N HIS A 168 23.55 -9.02 14.47
CA HIS A 168 23.53 -10.36 13.88
C HIS A 168 23.10 -10.33 12.41
N PRO A 169 23.79 -9.59 11.55
CA PRO A 169 23.38 -9.40 10.15
C PRO A 169 23.39 -10.70 9.32
N ALA A 170 24.06 -11.75 9.80
CA ALA A 170 24.08 -13.06 9.16
C ALA A 170 22.82 -13.88 9.43
N ASP A 171 22.06 -13.59 10.51
CA ASP A 171 20.90 -14.38 10.89
C ASP A 171 19.71 -14.18 9.93
N GLY A 172 19.60 -13.02 9.29
CA GLY A 172 18.63 -12.78 8.24
C GLY A 172 18.82 -13.62 6.96
N ARG A 173 19.91 -14.39 6.86
CA ARG A 173 20.26 -15.23 5.71
C ARG A 173 20.17 -16.73 6.00
N ARG A 174 19.64 -17.14 7.13
CA ARG A 174 19.48 -18.55 7.48
C ARG A 174 18.01 -18.94 7.30
N PRO A 175 17.68 -20.01 6.54
CA PRO A 175 16.31 -20.45 6.30
C PRO A 175 15.53 -20.77 7.60
N GLU A 176 16.22 -21.22 8.63
CA GLU A 176 15.70 -21.40 9.98
C GLU A 176 15.84 -20.12 10.82
N GLY A 177 16.08 -18.98 10.17
CA GLY A 177 16.48 -17.69 10.66
C GLY A 177 16.41 -17.57 12.16
N GLY A 178 17.54 -17.31 12.82
CA GLY A 178 17.58 -17.20 14.27
C GLY A 178 16.57 -16.17 14.74
N LYS A 179 15.30 -16.59 14.91
CA LYS A 179 14.26 -15.71 15.43
C LYS A 179 14.76 -15.25 16.78
N PHE A 180 14.84 -13.94 16.96
CA PHE A 180 15.17 -13.36 18.24
C PHE A 180 14.18 -13.89 19.29
N ALA A 181 14.69 -14.72 20.19
CA ALA A 181 13.92 -15.31 21.28
C ALA A 181 14.31 -14.61 22.58
N PHE A 182 13.42 -13.83 23.12
CA PHE A 182 13.61 -13.12 24.38
C PHE A 182 12.28 -12.99 25.14
N ASP A 183 12.35 -13.25 26.45
CA ASP A 183 11.27 -12.98 27.37
C ASP A 183 11.84 -12.34 28.64
N TRP A 184 11.16 -11.34 29.17
CA TRP A 184 11.56 -10.67 30.41
C TRP A 184 11.61 -11.63 31.61
N ASP A 185 10.75 -12.64 31.63
CA ASP A 185 10.68 -13.64 32.71
C ASP A 185 11.91 -14.55 32.74
N TRP A 186 12.69 -14.61 31.67
CA TRP A 186 13.92 -15.42 31.63
C TRP A 186 15.11 -14.76 32.35
N LEU A 187 15.10 -13.43 32.53
CA LEU A 187 16.25 -12.72 33.08
C LEU A 187 16.51 -13.08 34.56
N ALA A 188 15.47 -13.02 35.39
CA ALA A 188 15.64 -13.22 36.83
C ALA A 188 16.17 -14.62 37.18
N PRO A 189 15.64 -15.72 36.61
CA PRO A 189 16.15 -17.06 36.92
C PRO A 189 17.45 -17.43 36.23
N SER A 190 17.79 -16.79 35.07
CA SER A 190 19.00 -17.13 34.30
C SER A 190 20.26 -16.45 34.80
N GLY A 191 20.15 -15.34 35.53
CA GLY A 191 21.29 -14.50 35.91
C GLY A 191 21.95 -13.76 34.71
N LEU A 192 21.34 -13.83 33.52
CA LEU A 192 21.79 -13.16 32.31
C LEU A 192 21.34 -11.69 32.30
N SER A 193 22.04 -10.89 31.53
CA SER A 193 21.62 -9.50 31.24
C SER A 193 20.94 -9.43 29.88
N VAL A 194 20.17 -8.38 29.61
CA VAL A 194 19.55 -8.15 28.30
C VAL A 194 20.60 -8.10 27.17
N LYS A 195 21.86 -7.74 27.48
CA LYS A 195 22.94 -7.70 26.51
C LYS A 195 23.39 -9.09 26.05
N ASP A 196 23.19 -10.12 26.84
CA ASP A 196 23.54 -11.50 26.49
C ASP A 196 22.71 -12.01 25.30
N PHE A 197 21.49 -11.50 25.14
CA PHE A 197 20.57 -11.88 24.06
C PHE A 197 20.83 -11.15 22.73
N ILE A 198 21.58 -10.04 22.76
CA ILE A 198 21.87 -9.22 21.57
C ILE A 198 23.36 -9.15 21.24
N ALA A 199 24.26 -9.63 22.11
CA ALA A 199 25.69 -9.57 21.87
C ALA A 199 26.10 -10.57 20.77
N PRO A 200 26.84 -10.13 19.74
CA PRO A 200 27.32 -11.02 18.70
C PRO A 200 28.42 -11.95 19.22
N SER A 201 28.75 -12.99 18.44
CA SER A 201 29.81 -13.94 18.78
C SER A 201 31.18 -13.29 18.91
N SER A 202 31.46 -12.28 18.12
CA SER A 202 32.73 -11.53 18.16
C SER A 202 32.63 -10.12 17.57
N PHE A 203 33.43 -9.20 18.12
CA PHE A 203 33.77 -7.92 17.49
C PHE A 203 35.26 -7.93 17.16
N HIS A 204 35.63 -7.44 15.99
CA HIS A 204 37.02 -7.28 15.59
C HIS A 204 37.26 -5.91 14.93
N PHE A 205 38.08 -5.06 15.57
CA PHE A 205 38.38 -3.69 15.14
C PHE A 205 39.88 -3.52 14.85
N GLY A 206 40.55 -4.59 14.40
CA GLY A 206 42.02 -4.59 14.12
C GLY A 206 42.39 -3.88 12.83
N GLU A 207 41.48 -3.61 11.93
CA GLU A 207 41.73 -2.91 10.67
C GLU A 207 41.38 -1.41 10.78
N THR A 208 42.12 -0.57 10.05
CA THR A 208 41.98 0.90 10.10
C THR A 208 40.59 1.38 9.63
N ARG A 209 40.07 0.76 8.58
CA ARG A 209 38.90 1.26 7.82
C ARG A 209 37.71 0.28 7.79
N THR A 210 37.85 -0.86 8.43
CA THR A 210 36.80 -1.89 8.46
C THR A 210 36.75 -2.53 9.84
N PHE A 211 35.61 -3.16 10.13
CA PHE A 211 35.45 -3.99 11.31
C PHE A 211 34.76 -5.32 10.92
N ARG A 212 34.71 -6.25 11.87
CA ARG A 212 33.94 -7.50 11.69
C ARG A 212 33.02 -7.72 12.88
N ILE A 213 31.82 -8.21 12.58
CA ILE A 213 30.87 -8.73 13.56
C ILE A 213 30.59 -10.19 13.20
N GLY A 214 31.04 -11.13 14.03
CA GLY A 214 31.03 -12.54 13.65
C GLY A 214 31.80 -12.78 12.36
N GLU A 215 31.11 -13.28 11.34
CA GLU A 215 31.68 -13.55 10.01
C GLU A 215 31.51 -12.38 9.01
N MET A 216 30.70 -11.38 9.36
CA MET A 216 30.39 -10.26 8.46
C MET A 216 31.40 -9.12 8.56
N TYR A 217 31.79 -8.59 7.41
CA TYR A 217 32.62 -7.39 7.29
C TYR A 217 31.75 -6.15 7.30
N GLY A 218 32.22 -5.10 7.99
CA GLY A 218 31.51 -3.82 8.05
C GLY A 218 32.43 -2.63 7.89
N ALA A 219 31.87 -1.51 7.45
CA ALA A 219 32.55 -0.22 7.41
C ALA A 219 31.56 0.91 7.68
N VAL A 220 31.97 1.88 8.48
CA VAL A 220 31.24 3.12 8.71
C VAL A 220 31.94 4.26 7.98
N SER A 221 31.18 5.03 7.24
CA SER A 221 31.59 6.24 6.54
C SER A 221 30.79 7.43 7.04
N PHE A 222 31.32 8.64 6.91
CA PHE A 222 30.58 9.88 7.19
C PHE A 222 30.36 10.66 5.90
N LEU A 223 29.25 11.35 5.80
CA LEU A 223 28.92 12.20 4.67
C LEU A 223 29.46 13.60 4.91
N GLN A 224 30.34 14.05 4.05
CA GLN A 224 30.83 15.42 3.99
C GLN A 224 30.03 16.18 2.92
N ILE A 225 29.25 17.16 3.39
CA ILE A 225 28.43 18.01 2.53
C ILE A 225 29.32 19.13 2.02
N THR A 226 29.63 19.10 0.71
CA THR A 226 30.43 20.13 0.03
C THR A 226 29.57 21.02 -0.87
N ALA A 227 28.36 20.55 -1.21
CA ALA A 227 27.41 21.27 -2.04
C ALA A 227 26.86 22.52 -1.35
N PRO A 228 26.63 23.61 -2.08
CA PRO A 228 25.88 24.77 -1.58
C PRO A 228 24.40 24.46 -1.38
N GLU A 229 23.86 23.56 -2.19
CA GLU A 229 22.47 23.07 -2.15
C GLU A 229 22.46 21.55 -2.15
N ILE A 230 21.56 20.96 -1.37
CA ILE A 230 21.38 19.51 -1.25
C ILE A 230 20.02 19.17 -1.88
N HIS A 231 19.95 18.01 -2.53
CA HIS A 231 18.70 17.48 -3.07
C HIS A 231 18.03 16.52 -2.09
N ASP A 232 16.72 16.55 -2.04
CA ASP A 232 15.85 15.74 -1.15
C ASP A 232 15.87 14.23 -1.48
N ARG A 233 16.47 13.83 -2.60
CA ARG A 233 16.55 12.43 -3.06
C ARG A 233 17.72 11.64 -2.47
N ILE A 234 18.69 12.29 -1.84
CA ILE A 234 19.93 11.63 -1.41
C ILE A 234 19.70 10.46 -0.45
N LEU A 235 18.76 10.60 0.50
CA LEU A 235 18.42 9.51 1.42
C LEU A 235 17.73 8.35 0.70
N ALA A 236 16.83 8.64 -0.22
CA ALA A 236 16.14 7.63 -1.01
C ALA A 236 17.13 6.81 -1.82
N GLU A 237 18.09 7.46 -2.51
CA GLU A 237 19.07 6.76 -3.32
C GLU A 237 20.06 5.93 -2.50
N PHE A 238 20.44 6.38 -1.30
CA PHE A 238 21.20 5.51 -0.39
C PHE A 238 20.43 4.24 -0.02
N MET A 239 19.13 4.37 0.23
CA MET A 239 18.28 3.23 0.60
C MET A 239 17.90 2.33 -0.57
N GLU A 240 18.12 2.77 -1.81
CA GLU A 240 17.96 1.99 -3.05
C GLU A 240 19.24 1.20 -3.43
N THR A 241 20.38 1.47 -2.77
CA THR A 241 21.60 0.69 -3.01
C THR A 241 21.46 -0.75 -2.52
N GLU A 242 21.96 -1.70 -3.30
CA GLU A 242 21.98 -3.11 -2.93
C GLU A 242 22.90 -3.36 -1.73
N GLY A 243 22.46 -4.20 -0.79
CA GLY A 243 23.23 -4.60 0.38
C GLY A 243 22.66 -4.14 1.70
N ASN A 244 23.26 -4.60 2.79
CA ASN A 244 22.88 -4.17 4.14
C ASN A 244 23.46 -2.78 4.40
N ILE A 245 22.57 -1.79 4.50
CA ILE A 245 22.93 -0.40 4.78
C ILE A 245 22.16 0.12 5.99
N LEU A 246 22.82 0.91 6.82
CA LEU A 246 22.22 1.67 7.90
C LEU A 246 22.70 3.13 7.81
N VAL A 247 21.79 4.02 7.46
CA VAL A 247 22.02 5.46 7.46
C VAL A 247 21.58 6.03 8.81
N THR A 248 22.46 6.79 9.44
CA THR A 248 22.20 7.36 10.77
C THR A 248 22.52 8.85 10.78
N MET A 249 21.56 9.65 11.18
CA MET A 249 21.70 11.09 11.35
C MET A 249 21.54 11.45 12.83
N HIS A 250 22.61 11.94 13.45
CA HIS A 250 22.54 12.55 14.79
C HIS A 250 22.33 14.04 14.65
N ILE A 251 21.26 14.53 15.25
CA ILE A 251 20.79 15.90 15.13
C ILE A 251 20.68 16.49 16.53
N ARG A 252 21.34 17.62 16.75
CA ARG A 252 21.27 18.34 18.02
C ARG A 252 21.03 19.83 17.76
N GLY A 253 19.96 20.38 18.34
CA GLY A 253 19.65 21.81 18.26
C GLY A 253 20.73 22.67 18.93
N ILE A 254 21.01 23.82 18.33
CA ILE A 254 21.85 24.86 18.92
C ILE A 254 20.94 25.92 19.54
N ASN A 255 21.30 26.43 20.75
CA ASN A 255 20.52 27.48 21.34
C ASN A 255 20.47 28.72 20.43
N GLN A 256 19.28 29.30 20.23
CA GLN A 256 19.08 30.42 19.28
C GLN A 256 20.02 31.57 19.46
N ASN A 257 20.27 31.96 20.75
CA ASN A 257 21.20 33.03 21.04
C ASN A 257 22.65 32.71 20.72
N GLU A 258 23.04 31.43 20.87
CA GLU A 258 24.38 30.95 20.51
C GLU A 258 24.53 30.86 19.00
N ALA A 259 23.50 30.36 18.28
CA ALA A 259 23.46 30.33 16.83
C ALA A 259 23.64 31.72 16.21
N ILE A 260 22.88 32.71 16.69
CA ILE A 260 22.99 34.10 16.26
C ILE A 260 24.39 34.66 16.52
N LYS A 261 24.97 34.40 17.71
CA LYS A 261 26.35 34.84 18.05
C LYS A 261 27.38 34.19 17.15
N MET A 262 27.22 32.90 16.84
CA MET A 262 28.12 32.15 15.95
C MET A 262 28.11 32.74 14.53
N VAL A 263 26.92 32.97 13.95
CA VAL A 263 26.79 33.56 12.62
C VAL A 263 27.32 35.01 12.58
N LYS A 264 27.05 35.83 13.60
CA LYS A 264 27.60 37.19 13.69
C LYS A 264 29.13 37.20 13.73
N ARG A 265 29.75 36.28 14.51
CA ARG A 265 31.22 36.13 14.50
C ARG A 265 31.74 35.78 13.11
N LYS A 266 31.10 34.83 12.44
CA LYS A 266 31.49 34.41 11.07
C LYS A 266 31.38 35.57 10.08
N ILE A 267 30.31 36.39 10.15
CA ILE A 267 30.17 37.61 9.33
C ILE A 267 31.33 38.58 9.64
N THR A 268 31.66 38.81 10.91
CA THR A 268 32.77 39.68 11.29
C THR A 268 34.10 39.17 10.75
N ASP A 269 34.36 37.86 10.80
CA ASP A 269 35.57 37.25 10.25
C ASP A 269 35.64 37.40 8.71
N LEU A 270 34.51 37.19 8.00
CA LEU A 270 34.41 37.39 6.56
C LEU A 270 34.60 38.87 6.17
N ASP A 271 34.01 39.79 6.90
CA ASP A 271 34.22 41.24 6.70
C ASP A 271 35.68 41.65 6.95
N ALA A 272 36.33 41.07 7.97
CA ALA A 272 37.77 41.28 8.23
C ALA A 272 38.64 40.75 7.07
N MET A 273 38.31 39.54 6.54
CA MET A 273 39.00 39.00 5.38
C MET A 273 38.77 39.86 4.13
N LYS A 274 37.57 40.37 3.91
CA LYS A 274 37.23 41.30 2.83
C LYS A 274 38.09 42.56 2.90
N ILE A 275 38.18 43.18 4.10
CA ILE A 275 39.00 44.35 4.32
C ILE A 275 40.49 44.03 4.06
N ALA A 276 40.98 42.87 4.49
CA ALA A 276 42.36 42.44 4.25
C ALA A 276 42.68 42.30 2.76
N GLU A 277 41.79 41.67 2.00
CA GLU A 277 41.95 41.56 0.54
C GLU A 277 41.83 42.88 -0.21
N GLN A 278 40.94 43.79 0.22
CA GLN A 278 40.85 45.14 -0.33
C GLN A 278 42.16 45.90 -0.11
N LYS A 279 42.73 45.83 1.12
CA LYS A 279 44.03 46.46 1.40
C LYS A 279 45.16 45.85 0.55
N ARG A 280 45.11 44.55 0.31
CA ARG A 280 46.08 43.84 -0.57
C ARG A 280 45.94 44.30 -2.03
N ALA A 281 44.71 44.39 -2.54
CA ALA A 281 44.43 44.86 -3.91
C ALA A 281 44.98 46.29 -4.14
N VAL A 282 44.70 47.20 -3.17
CA VAL A 282 45.24 48.60 -3.25
C VAL A 282 46.77 48.60 -3.25
N ARG A 283 47.42 47.81 -2.43
CA ARG A 283 48.89 47.71 -2.40
C ARG A 283 49.50 47.14 -3.68
N SER A 284 48.74 46.31 -4.39
CA SER A 284 49.13 45.66 -5.65
C SER A 284 48.65 46.41 -6.87
N GLY A 285 48.02 47.59 -6.73
CA GLY A 285 47.54 48.41 -7.85
C GLY A 285 46.32 47.91 -8.57
N TYR A 286 45.54 46.99 -7.95
CA TYR A 286 44.28 46.50 -8.49
C TYR A 286 43.10 47.26 -7.89
N ASP A 287 41.94 47.22 -8.61
CA ASP A 287 40.71 47.83 -8.15
C ASP A 287 40.20 47.17 -6.86
N MET A 288 39.76 48.01 -5.89
CA MET A 288 39.21 47.57 -4.62
C MET A 288 37.94 46.74 -4.70
N ASP A 289 37.20 46.86 -5.81
CA ASP A 289 35.97 46.15 -6.07
C ASP A 289 36.20 44.71 -6.63
N ILE A 290 37.43 44.39 -7.00
CA ILE A 290 37.81 43.03 -7.42
C ILE A 290 38.08 42.18 -6.14
N LEU A 291 37.00 41.63 -5.60
CA LEU A 291 37.04 40.65 -4.49
C LEU A 291 37.03 39.23 -5.06
N PRO A 292 37.71 38.27 -4.38
CA PRO A 292 37.46 36.87 -4.65
C PRO A 292 35.97 36.55 -4.57
N SER A 293 35.42 35.93 -5.61
CA SER A 293 33.99 35.60 -5.75
C SER A 293 33.44 34.89 -4.51
N ASP A 294 34.25 34.03 -3.91
CA ASP A 294 33.90 33.24 -2.73
C ASP A 294 33.61 34.10 -1.50
N LEU A 295 34.40 35.16 -1.23
CA LEU A 295 34.19 36.05 -0.11
C LEU A 295 32.89 36.88 -0.24
N ALA A 296 32.55 37.29 -1.44
CA ALA A 296 31.29 38.00 -1.70
C ALA A 296 30.09 37.07 -1.51
N THR A 297 30.15 35.87 -2.06
CA THR A 297 29.09 34.87 -1.96
C THR A 297 28.87 34.42 -0.51
N TYR A 298 29.92 34.03 0.21
CA TYR A 298 29.82 33.58 1.61
C TYR A 298 29.36 34.70 2.54
N GLY A 299 29.80 35.95 2.32
CA GLY A 299 29.34 37.08 3.08
C GLY A 299 27.85 37.37 2.90
N GLY A 300 27.35 37.24 1.68
CA GLY A 300 25.91 37.34 1.36
C GLY A 300 25.10 36.22 2.05
N ALA A 301 25.52 34.98 1.86
CA ALA A 301 24.86 33.80 2.45
C ALA A 301 24.80 33.88 4.00
N ALA A 302 25.90 34.29 4.63
CA ALA A 302 25.91 34.43 6.08
C ALA A 302 24.94 35.51 6.61
N LYS A 303 24.77 36.63 5.87
CA LYS A 303 23.78 37.65 6.20
C LYS A 303 22.34 37.17 6.02
N THR A 304 22.07 36.40 4.96
CA THR A 304 20.75 35.77 4.74
C THR A 304 20.42 34.82 5.88
N ILE A 305 21.36 33.92 6.25
CA ILE A 305 21.17 33.00 7.39
C ILE A 305 20.88 33.79 8.68
N LEU A 306 21.59 34.89 8.94
CA LEU A 306 21.32 35.73 10.13
C LEU A 306 19.91 36.32 10.11
N GLN A 307 19.46 36.79 8.95
CA GLN A 307 18.13 37.35 8.78
C GLN A 307 17.07 36.27 8.99
N ASP A 308 17.26 35.07 8.43
CA ASP A 308 16.34 33.94 8.56
C ASP A 308 16.23 33.47 10.03
N LEU A 309 17.35 33.40 10.75
CA LEU A 309 17.37 33.09 12.20
C LEU A 309 16.67 34.15 13.05
N GLN A 310 16.59 35.40 12.60
CA GLN A 310 15.97 36.50 13.34
C GLN A 310 14.50 36.74 12.97
N SER A 311 14.09 36.45 11.73
CA SER A 311 12.80 36.83 11.18
C SER A 311 11.90 35.66 10.79
N ARG A 312 12.45 34.46 10.62
CA ARG A 312 11.73 33.24 10.24
C ARG A 312 11.79 32.19 11.35
N ASN A 313 10.96 31.16 11.25
CA ASN A 313 11.00 30.02 12.18
C ASN A 313 12.20 29.07 11.89
N GLU A 314 13.38 29.63 11.55
CA GLU A 314 14.62 28.91 11.32
C GLU A 314 15.42 28.77 12.61
N ARG A 315 15.98 27.56 12.80
CA ARG A 315 16.91 27.25 13.89
C ARG A 315 18.20 26.67 13.33
N MET A 316 19.22 26.50 14.16
CA MET A 316 20.45 25.82 13.76
C MET A 316 20.58 24.49 14.50
N PHE A 317 21.08 23.52 13.77
CA PHE A 317 21.34 22.17 14.26
C PHE A 317 22.73 21.73 13.87
N ASN A 318 23.37 20.93 14.72
CA ASN A 318 24.56 20.17 14.37
C ASN A 318 24.12 18.78 13.89
N LEU A 319 24.60 18.38 12.73
CA LEU A 319 24.36 17.09 12.09
C LEU A 319 25.64 16.28 12.00
N THR A 320 25.62 15.06 12.52
CA THR A 320 26.57 13.98 12.15
C THR A 320 25.82 12.97 11.28
N PHE A 321 26.30 12.76 10.05
CA PHE A 321 25.67 11.86 9.10
C PHE A 321 26.60 10.66 8.85
N LEU A 322 26.19 9.47 9.26
CA LEU A 322 26.92 8.22 9.13
C LEU A 322 26.21 7.25 8.19
N VAL A 323 26.99 6.50 7.44
CA VAL A 323 26.51 5.41 6.59
C VAL A 323 27.31 4.16 6.91
N MET A 324 26.66 3.15 7.42
CA MET A 324 27.25 1.85 7.72
C MET A 324 26.85 0.82 6.67
N HIS A 325 27.79 0.09 6.17
CA HIS A 325 27.58 -1.05 5.27
C HIS A 325 28.07 -2.34 5.91
N MET A 326 27.38 -3.45 5.61
CA MET A 326 27.81 -4.78 6.04
C MET A 326 27.67 -5.79 4.90
N ALA A 327 28.66 -6.67 4.74
CA ALA A 327 28.72 -7.68 3.70
C ALA A 327 29.44 -8.95 4.15
N GLU A 328 29.19 -10.07 3.47
CA GLU A 328 29.81 -11.38 3.75
C GLU A 328 31.32 -11.42 3.45
N THR A 329 31.71 -10.67 2.44
CA THR A 329 33.13 -10.62 2.00
C THR A 329 33.59 -9.18 1.93
N LYS A 330 34.92 -9.02 2.10
CA LYS A 330 35.54 -7.71 1.97
C LYS A 330 35.32 -7.10 0.57
N GLN A 331 35.30 -7.94 -0.47
CA GLN A 331 35.08 -7.50 -1.85
C GLN A 331 33.64 -6.95 -2.03
N LYS A 332 32.61 -7.64 -1.53
CA LYS A 332 31.25 -7.16 -1.55
C LYS A 332 31.09 -5.86 -0.75
N LEU A 333 31.78 -5.74 0.39
CA LEU A 333 31.79 -4.51 1.19
C LEU A 333 32.39 -3.34 0.41
N GLU A 334 33.53 -3.55 -0.29
CA GLU A 334 34.16 -2.49 -1.11
C GLU A 334 33.23 -2.03 -2.24
N ILE A 335 32.52 -2.95 -2.89
CA ILE A 335 31.51 -2.62 -3.93
C ILE A 335 30.39 -1.78 -3.34
N ALA A 336 29.79 -2.19 -2.23
CA ALA A 336 28.69 -1.47 -1.59
C ALA A 336 29.09 -0.04 -1.16
N VAL A 337 30.27 0.11 -0.54
CA VAL A 337 30.78 1.43 -0.14
C VAL A 337 31.09 2.31 -1.36
N SER A 338 31.61 1.72 -2.45
CA SER A 338 31.88 2.46 -3.69
C SER A 338 30.60 2.93 -4.37
N GLN A 339 29.55 2.10 -4.39
CA GLN A 339 28.23 2.49 -4.92
C GLN A 339 27.65 3.66 -4.11
N ALA A 340 27.65 3.58 -2.78
CA ALA A 340 27.20 4.68 -1.93
C ALA A 340 28.04 5.96 -2.09
N ALA A 341 29.36 5.83 -2.29
CA ALA A 341 30.21 6.98 -2.59
C ALA A 341 29.86 7.62 -3.94
N SER A 342 29.49 6.83 -4.95
CA SER A 342 29.01 7.35 -6.24
C SER A 342 27.68 8.10 -6.10
N VAL A 343 26.75 7.57 -5.29
CA VAL A 343 25.50 8.29 -4.95
C VAL A 343 25.82 9.65 -4.31
N ALA A 344 26.70 9.68 -3.31
CA ALA A 344 27.08 10.94 -2.67
C ALA A 344 27.68 11.95 -3.67
N GLN A 345 28.54 11.50 -4.60
CA GLN A 345 29.15 12.34 -5.63
C GLN A 345 28.11 12.95 -6.59
N THR A 346 27.06 12.21 -6.94
CA THR A 346 25.95 12.73 -7.78
C THR A 346 25.33 13.97 -7.16
N TYR A 347 25.33 14.08 -5.83
CA TYR A 347 24.80 15.23 -5.07
C TYR A 347 25.88 16.18 -4.58
N ASN A 348 27.07 16.17 -5.17
CA ASN A 348 28.21 16.99 -4.77
C ASN A 348 28.55 16.83 -3.27
N CYS A 349 28.44 15.64 -2.74
CA CYS A 349 28.85 15.26 -1.40
C CYS A 349 29.99 14.23 -1.48
N LEU A 350 30.75 14.10 -0.40
CA LEU A 350 31.79 13.08 -0.32
C LEU A 350 31.45 12.10 0.82
N LEU A 351 31.43 10.81 0.50
CA LEU A 351 31.31 9.77 1.51
C LEU A 351 32.70 9.24 1.85
N THR A 352 33.18 9.55 3.05
CA THR A 352 34.54 9.23 3.49
C THR A 352 34.48 8.21 4.63
N ARG A 353 35.26 7.13 4.55
CA ARG A 353 35.35 6.15 5.64
C ARG A 353 36.01 6.77 6.88
N LEU A 354 35.54 6.32 8.04
CA LEU A 354 36.17 6.64 9.30
C LEU A 354 37.50 5.89 9.43
N ASP A 355 38.62 6.61 9.61
CA ASP A 355 39.93 6.03 9.83
C ASP A 355 40.19 5.92 11.35
N PHE A 356 40.52 4.73 11.83
CA PHE A 356 40.78 4.40 13.24
C PHE A 356 39.61 4.66 14.22
N GLN A 357 38.40 4.91 13.70
CA GLN A 357 37.21 5.21 14.48
C GLN A 357 36.03 4.27 14.11
N GLN A 358 36.32 3.07 13.62
CA GLN A 358 35.29 2.14 13.18
C GLN A 358 34.44 1.60 14.34
N GLU A 359 35.02 1.41 15.53
CA GLU A 359 34.28 1.03 16.73
C GLU A 359 33.33 2.15 17.17
N ASP A 360 33.80 3.38 17.27
CA ASP A 360 32.96 4.53 17.62
C ASP A 360 31.90 4.79 16.55
N GLY A 361 32.22 4.58 15.29
CA GLY A 361 31.29 4.64 14.17
C GLY A 361 30.17 3.61 14.28
N LEU A 362 30.50 2.34 14.52
CA LEU A 362 29.51 1.29 14.74
C LEU A 362 28.59 1.62 15.93
N MET A 363 29.19 1.96 17.07
CA MET A 363 28.40 2.25 18.29
C MET A 363 27.52 3.50 18.14
N SER A 364 27.96 4.46 17.33
CA SER A 364 27.15 5.65 16.99
C SER A 364 26.05 5.34 15.97
N SER A 365 26.21 4.31 15.16
CA SER A 365 25.20 3.90 14.18
C SER A 365 24.02 3.15 14.82
N LEU A 366 24.22 2.56 16.00
CA LEU A 366 23.12 1.87 16.71
C LEU A 366 22.00 2.85 17.12
N PRO A 367 20.71 2.47 16.99
CA PRO A 367 19.57 3.34 17.32
C PRO A 367 19.37 3.47 18.85
N LEU A 368 20.42 3.97 19.51
CA LEU A 368 20.45 4.22 20.95
C LEU A 368 20.48 5.71 21.30
N GLY A 369 20.73 6.59 20.30
CA GLY A 369 20.86 8.01 20.50
C GLY A 369 22.23 8.49 21.00
N LEU A 370 23.23 7.65 20.92
CA LEU A 370 24.60 7.96 21.34
C LEU A 370 25.48 8.31 20.12
N ASN A 371 26.09 9.49 20.12
CA ASN A 371 27.07 9.88 19.10
C ASN A 371 28.47 10.00 19.74
N ARG A 372 29.40 9.17 19.30
CA ARG A 372 30.84 9.23 19.68
C ARG A 372 31.70 9.94 18.63
N ILE A 373 31.13 10.17 17.43
CA ILE A 373 31.81 10.81 16.31
C ILE A 373 31.68 12.33 16.43
N LYS A 374 32.81 13.05 16.43
CA LYS A 374 32.85 14.52 16.57
C LYS A 374 32.89 15.26 15.23
N ILE A 375 32.49 14.61 14.14
CA ILE A 375 32.40 15.22 12.81
C ILE A 375 30.99 15.79 12.68
N GLU A 376 30.84 17.10 12.83
CA GLU A 376 29.54 17.77 12.80
C GLU A 376 29.49 18.83 11.70
N ARG A 377 28.32 18.97 11.09
CA ARG A 377 27.99 20.06 10.16
C ARG A 377 26.81 20.86 10.73
N SER A 378 26.99 22.18 10.88
CA SER A 378 25.88 23.05 11.27
C SER A 378 25.03 23.38 10.06
N LEU A 379 23.70 23.16 10.20
CA LEU A 379 22.68 23.40 9.18
C LEU A 379 21.53 24.19 9.76
N THR A 380 20.83 24.96 8.92
CA THR A 380 19.52 25.55 9.25
C THR A 380 18.43 24.50 9.23
N THR A 381 17.24 24.80 9.78
CA THR A 381 16.09 23.89 9.77
C THR A 381 15.78 23.44 8.35
N SER A 382 15.64 24.36 7.42
CA SER A 382 15.32 24.06 6.03
C SER A 382 16.39 23.20 5.34
N ALA A 383 17.68 23.48 5.59
CA ALA A 383 18.77 22.70 5.05
C ALA A 383 18.84 21.27 5.65
N LEU A 384 18.45 21.10 6.92
CA LEU A 384 18.34 19.80 7.57
C LEU A 384 17.14 18.99 7.03
N ALA A 385 16.00 19.65 6.84
CA ALA A 385 14.77 19.03 6.38
C ALA A 385 14.85 18.51 4.94
N VAL A 386 15.84 18.95 4.15
CA VAL A 386 16.12 18.38 2.80
C VAL A 386 16.47 16.88 2.90
N PHE A 387 17.02 16.41 4.02
CA PHE A 387 17.17 14.98 4.26
C PHE A 387 15.82 14.33 4.60
N VAL A 388 14.94 14.27 3.62
CA VAL A 388 13.59 13.72 3.78
C VAL A 388 13.69 12.21 4.04
N PRO A 389 13.22 11.71 5.19
CA PRO A 389 13.36 10.29 5.54
C PRO A 389 12.29 9.40 4.90
N PHE A 390 11.46 9.98 4.04
CA PHE A 390 10.42 9.25 3.31
C PHE A 390 10.96 8.83 1.94
N VAL A 391 11.01 7.52 1.71
CA VAL A 391 11.66 6.93 0.52
C VAL A 391 10.62 6.39 -0.44
N THR A 392 10.01 5.27 -0.10
CA THR A 392 9.06 4.55 -0.95
C THR A 392 8.11 3.76 -0.07
N GLN A 393 6.81 3.94 -0.27
CA GLN A 393 5.83 3.08 0.38
C GLN A 393 5.93 1.66 -0.18
N GLU A 394 5.76 0.68 0.69
CA GLU A 394 5.77 -0.73 0.35
C GLU A 394 4.47 -1.39 0.82
N LEU A 395 4.00 -2.36 0.06
CA LEU A 395 2.89 -3.22 0.43
C LEU A 395 3.39 -4.67 0.38
N PHE A 396 3.85 -5.16 1.50
CA PHE A 396 4.32 -6.53 1.65
C PHE A 396 3.67 -7.16 2.90
N MET A 397 2.46 -7.67 2.70
CA MET A 397 1.67 -8.28 3.76
C MET A 397 1.93 -9.78 3.80
N GLY A 398 1.79 -10.38 4.97
CA GLY A 398 1.86 -11.85 5.16
C GLY A 398 0.48 -12.51 5.16
N GLY A 399 0.45 -13.81 5.41
CA GLY A 399 -0.79 -14.60 5.52
C GLY A 399 -1.42 -14.90 4.15
N ASP A 400 -2.70 -14.57 3.98
CA ASP A 400 -3.46 -14.78 2.73
C ASP A 400 -3.21 -13.70 1.67
N ALA A 401 -2.09 -12.97 1.75
CA ALA A 401 -1.77 -11.91 0.80
C ALA A 401 -1.52 -12.46 -0.60
N MET A 402 -2.01 -11.73 -1.59
CA MET A 402 -1.89 -12.09 -3.02
C MET A 402 -0.95 -11.12 -3.74
N TYR A 403 -0.36 -11.61 -4.82
CA TYR A 403 0.53 -10.84 -5.67
C TYR A 403 -0.23 -9.91 -6.63
N TYR A 404 0.20 -8.64 -6.68
CA TYR A 404 -0.40 -7.61 -7.55
C TYR A 404 0.59 -6.92 -8.49
N GLY A 405 1.82 -7.36 -8.57
CA GLY A 405 2.87 -6.81 -9.41
C GLY A 405 4.14 -6.48 -8.60
N LEU A 406 5.11 -5.88 -9.27
CA LEU A 406 6.29 -5.28 -8.65
C LEU A 406 6.06 -3.77 -8.48
N ASN A 407 6.47 -3.21 -7.35
CA ASN A 407 6.48 -1.76 -7.16
C ASN A 407 7.46 -1.12 -8.16
N ALA A 408 6.95 -0.28 -9.05
CA ALA A 408 7.78 0.32 -10.11
C ALA A 408 8.88 1.27 -9.61
N LEU A 409 8.88 1.61 -8.30
CA LEU A 409 9.90 2.46 -7.67
C LEU A 409 10.99 1.65 -6.99
N SER A 410 10.64 0.62 -6.23
CA SER A 410 11.57 -0.18 -5.43
C SER A 410 11.89 -1.55 -6.04
N ASN A 411 11.12 -1.96 -7.04
CA ASN A 411 11.16 -3.29 -7.62
C ASN A 411 10.86 -4.44 -6.63
N ASN A 412 10.22 -4.14 -5.49
CA ASN A 412 9.74 -5.13 -4.55
C ASN A 412 8.37 -5.67 -4.96
N MET A 413 8.08 -6.93 -4.62
CA MET A 413 6.75 -7.50 -4.83
C MET A 413 5.69 -6.73 -4.02
N ILE A 414 4.55 -6.51 -4.65
CA ILE A 414 3.36 -6.01 -3.98
C ILE A 414 2.52 -7.22 -3.58
N LEU A 415 2.50 -7.50 -2.28
CA LEU A 415 1.70 -8.55 -1.66
C LEU A 415 0.70 -7.91 -0.72
N LEU A 416 -0.58 -8.09 -0.95
CA LEU A 416 -1.62 -7.53 -0.10
C LEU A 416 -2.81 -8.50 0.05
N ASP A 417 -3.46 -8.40 1.21
CA ASP A 417 -4.72 -9.09 1.52
C ASP A 417 -5.84 -8.07 1.63
N ARG A 418 -6.73 -8.03 0.64
CA ARG A 418 -7.86 -7.10 0.60
C ARG A 418 -8.80 -7.27 1.78
N LYS A 419 -8.91 -8.47 2.35
CA LYS A 419 -9.78 -8.75 3.51
C LYS A 419 -9.32 -8.03 4.79
N GLN A 420 -8.04 -7.60 4.86
CA GLN A 420 -7.52 -6.81 5.97
C GLN A 420 -7.84 -5.30 5.86
N SER A 421 -8.35 -4.86 4.72
CA SER A 421 -8.82 -3.49 4.54
C SER A 421 -10.13 -3.24 5.30
N ARG A 422 -10.41 -1.97 5.59
CA ARG A 422 -11.71 -1.55 6.16
C ARG A 422 -12.86 -1.81 5.18
N SER A 423 -12.60 -1.65 3.89
CA SER A 423 -13.55 -1.90 2.82
C SER A 423 -12.85 -2.69 1.70
N PRO A 424 -13.01 -4.04 1.67
CA PRO A 424 -12.32 -4.90 0.71
C PRO A 424 -12.80 -4.75 -0.73
N ASN A 425 -13.83 -3.93 -0.95
CA ASN A 425 -14.39 -3.69 -2.28
C ASN A 425 -13.35 -3.08 -3.21
N GLY A 426 -13.42 -3.42 -4.49
CA GLY A 426 -12.43 -3.01 -5.47
C GLY A 426 -12.99 -2.52 -6.79
N LEU A 427 -12.19 -1.71 -7.47
CA LEU A 427 -12.45 -1.24 -8.83
C LEU A 427 -11.22 -1.49 -9.69
N VAL A 428 -11.42 -1.93 -10.92
CA VAL A 428 -10.36 -2.14 -11.91
C VAL A 428 -10.65 -1.28 -13.15
N PHE A 429 -9.78 -0.33 -13.42
CA PHE A 429 -9.89 0.58 -14.55
C PHE A 429 -8.83 0.31 -15.61
N GLY A 430 -9.20 0.30 -16.87
CA GLY A 430 -8.22 0.13 -17.94
C GLY A 430 -8.82 0.19 -19.32
N THR A 431 -8.12 0.84 -20.25
CA THR A 431 -8.48 0.81 -21.67
C THR A 431 -8.39 -0.60 -22.26
N PRO A 432 -9.07 -0.87 -23.38
CA PRO A 432 -8.92 -2.16 -24.08
C PRO A 432 -7.44 -2.50 -24.31
N GLY A 433 -7.05 -3.73 -24.03
CA GLY A 433 -5.68 -4.22 -24.20
C GLY A 433 -4.68 -3.78 -23.10
N SER A 434 -5.09 -3.04 -22.07
CA SER A 434 -4.22 -2.65 -20.96
C SER A 434 -3.90 -3.76 -19.95
N GLY A 435 -4.61 -4.90 -20.01
CA GLY A 435 -4.45 -6.05 -19.09
C GLY A 435 -5.55 -6.17 -18.02
N LYS A 436 -6.66 -5.41 -18.12
CA LYS A 436 -7.77 -5.42 -17.14
C LYS A 436 -8.30 -6.84 -16.84
N SER A 437 -8.74 -7.56 -17.87
CA SER A 437 -9.30 -8.93 -17.71
C SER A 437 -8.24 -9.90 -17.20
N MET A 438 -6.97 -9.75 -17.64
CA MET A 438 -5.86 -10.57 -17.16
C MET A 438 -5.60 -10.36 -15.66
N SER A 439 -5.62 -9.14 -15.17
CA SER A 439 -5.45 -8.83 -13.73
C SER A 439 -6.56 -9.44 -12.88
N CYS A 440 -7.83 -9.33 -13.32
CA CYS A 440 -8.96 -9.98 -12.65
C CYS A 440 -8.84 -11.52 -12.66
N LYS A 441 -8.51 -12.12 -13.80
CA LYS A 441 -8.32 -13.57 -13.92
C LYS A 441 -7.18 -14.06 -13.03
N ARG A 442 -6.07 -13.32 -12.95
CA ARG A 442 -4.96 -13.63 -12.04
C ARG A 442 -5.42 -13.64 -10.59
N GLU A 443 -6.11 -12.59 -10.14
CA GLU A 443 -6.64 -12.52 -8.77
C GLU A 443 -7.60 -13.70 -8.49
N ILE A 444 -8.53 -14.00 -9.38
CA ILE A 444 -9.42 -15.15 -9.29
C ILE A 444 -8.63 -16.46 -9.14
N THR A 445 -7.59 -16.64 -9.95
CA THR A 445 -6.75 -17.85 -9.89
C THR A 445 -6.10 -17.99 -8.52
N PHE A 446 -5.47 -16.93 -8.01
CA PHE A 446 -4.84 -16.98 -6.69
C PHE A 446 -5.85 -17.23 -5.57
N ILE A 447 -7.03 -16.61 -5.59
CA ILE A 447 -8.10 -16.89 -4.61
C ILE A 447 -8.44 -18.39 -4.60
N ILE A 448 -8.60 -19.00 -5.77
CA ILE A 448 -8.93 -20.43 -5.89
C ILE A 448 -7.77 -21.31 -5.41
N LEU A 449 -6.53 -20.95 -5.67
CA LEU A 449 -5.36 -21.76 -5.31
C LEU A 449 -4.97 -21.64 -3.83
N THR A 450 -5.15 -20.47 -3.20
CA THR A 450 -4.60 -20.21 -1.87
C THR A 450 -5.65 -20.12 -0.76
N THR A 451 -6.92 -19.83 -1.07
CA THR A 451 -7.99 -19.69 -0.07
C THR A 451 -9.05 -20.77 -0.19
N LYS A 452 -10.05 -20.74 0.69
CA LYS A 452 -11.28 -21.56 0.61
C LYS A 452 -12.52 -20.73 0.24
N ASP A 453 -12.33 -19.50 -0.14
CA ASP A 453 -13.39 -18.55 -0.45
C ASP A 453 -14.15 -18.94 -1.73
N ASN A 454 -15.38 -18.49 -1.88
CA ASN A 454 -16.15 -18.63 -3.09
C ASN A 454 -15.87 -17.48 -4.06
N VAL A 455 -15.89 -17.76 -5.35
CA VAL A 455 -15.75 -16.77 -6.42
C VAL A 455 -16.93 -16.86 -7.37
N ILE A 456 -17.58 -15.72 -7.62
CA ILE A 456 -18.66 -15.60 -8.58
C ILE A 456 -18.29 -14.52 -9.59
N ILE A 457 -18.47 -14.80 -10.88
CA ILE A 457 -18.11 -13.91 -11.98
C ILE A 457 -19.36 -13.59 -12.79
N CYS A 458 -19.59 -12.32 -13.08
CA CYS A 458 -20.56 -11.87 -14.09
C CYS A 458 -19.78 -11.48 -15.35
N ASP A 459 -19.94 -12.27 -16.41
CA ASP A 459 -19.16 -12.20 -17.64
C ASP A 459 -20.04 -11.84 -18.86
N PRO A 460 -20.10 -10.56 -19.23
CA PRO A 460 -20.90 -10.10 -20.38
C PRO A 460 -20.29 -10.42 -21.75
N GLU A 461 -19.01 -10.80 -21.82
CA GLU A 461 -18.27 -10.99 -23.08
C GLU A 461 -17.73 -12.42 -23.28
N ASP A 462 -17.97 -13.33 -22.32
CA ASP A 462 -17.48 -14.72 -22.32
C ASP A 462 -15.94 -14.82 -22.38
N GLU A 463 -15.28 -13.99 -21.56
CA GLU A 463 -13.82 -13.98 -21.46
C GLU A 463 -13.29 -14.92 -20.38
N TYR A 464 -14.08 -15.27 -19.37
CA TYR A 464 -13.65 -16.03 -18.18
C TYR A 464 -13.94 -17.54 -18.28
N SER A 465 -14.82 -17.98 -19.17
CA SER A 465 -15.25 -19.37 -19.25
C SER A 465 -14.11 -20.41 -19.41
N PRO A 466 -13.05 -20.19 -20.22
CA PRO A 466 -11.94 -21.14 -20.32
C PRO A 466 -11.19 -21.30 -18.97
N LEU A 467 -10.88 -20.20 -18.30
CA LEU A 467 -10.23 -20.23 -17.00
C LEU A 467 -11.07 -20.98 -15.96
N VAL A 468 -12.37 -20.64 -15.89
CA VAL A 468 -13.29 -21.26 -14.92
C VAL A 468 -13.36 -22.77 -15.08
N ARG A 469 -13.46 -23.26 -16.32
CA ARG A 469 -13.46 -24.72 -16.60
C ARG A 469 -12.14 -25.38 -16.20
N ARG A 470 -11.00 -24.73 -16.49
CA ARG A 470 -9.65 -25.24 -16.11
C ARG A 470 -9.46 -25.33 -14.62
N LEU A 471 -10.03 -24.38 -13.87
CA LEU A 471 -10.01 -24.36 -12.41
C LEU A 471 -11.10 -25.24 -11.75
N GLY A 472 -11.80 -26.09 -12.51
CA GLY A 472 -12.85 -26.97 -12.00
C GLY A 472 -14.14 -26.22 -11.57
N GLY A 473 -14.33 -25.00 -12.04
CA GLY A 473 -15.51 -24.20 -11.78
C GLY A 473 -16.68 -24.51 -12.71
N GLN A 474 -17.82 -23.90 -12.44
CA GLN A 474 -19.06 -24.05 -13.20
C GLN A 474 -19.32 -22.80 -14.03
N VAL A 475 -19.59 -23.01 -15.32
CA VAL A 475 -20.07 -21.94 -16.22
C VAL A 475 -21.58 -22.12 -16.41
N ILE A 476 -22.35 -21.10 -16.01
CA ILE A 476 -23.79 -21.03 -16.18
C ILE A 476 -24.06 -20.06 -17.32
N ARG A 477 -24.62 -20.57 -18.41
CA ARG A 477 -24.90 -19.79 -19.61
C ARG A 477 -26.32 -19.26 -19.61
N LEU A 478 -26.47 -17.94 -19.37
CA LEU A 478 -27.76 -17.27 -19.44
C LEU A 478 -28.01 -16.77 -20.87
N SER A 479 -28.96 -17.43 -21.58
CA SER A 479 -29.36 -17.03 -22.93
C SER A 479 -30.78 -17.51 -23.23
N PRO A 480 -31.51 -16.87 -24.13
CA PRO A 480 -32.87 -17.34 -24.51
C PRO A 480 -32.95 -18.78 -25.03
N SER A 481 -31.82 -19.33 -25.46
CA SER A 481 -31.72 -20.72 -25.96
C SER A 481 -31.17 -21.69 -24.92
N SER A 482 -30.84 -21.25 -23.72
CA SER A 482 -30.33 -22.09 -22.66
C SER A 482 -31.44 -22.74 -21.85
N THR A 483 -31.12 -23.86 -21.22
CA THR A 483 -31.94 -24.52 -20.18
C THR A 483 -31.53 -24.15 -18.76
N ASP A 484 -30.51 -23.29 -18.61
CA ASP A 484 -30.00 -22.80 -17.34
C ASP A 484 -30.82 -21.57 -16.95
N TYR A 485 -31.76 -21.74 -16.03
CA TYR A 485 -32.61 -20.64 -15.57
C TYR A 485 -32.20 -20.18 -14.19
N VAL A 486 -32.27 -18.87 -14.00
CA VAL A 486 -32.12 -18.18 -12.69
C VAL A 486 -33.37 -17.35 -12.49
N ASN A 487 -34.14 -17.65 -11.44
CA ASN A 487 -35.33 -16.92 -11.10
C ASN A 487 -34.98 -15.55 -10.48
N PRO A 488 -35.40 -14.42 -11.08
CA PRO A 488 -35.16 -13.09 -10.51
C PRO A 488 -35.79 -12.91 -9.12
N LEU A 489 -36.78 -13.71 -8.77
CA LEU A 489 -37.55 -13.60 -7.53
C LEU A 489 -37.05 -14.56 -6.43
N ASP A 490 -35.93 -15.27 -6.63
CA ASP A 490 -35.36 -16.11 -5.58
C ASP A 490 -34.95 -15.29 -4.34
N ILE A 491 -35.27 -15.82 -3.16
CA ILE A 491 -34.90 -15.25 -1.87
C ILE A 491 -34.59 -16.38 -0.88
N ASN A 492 -33.73 -16.14 0.08
CA ASN A 492 -33.52 -17.04 1.22
C ASN A 492 -33.92 -16.35 2.55
N LEU A 493 -34.14 -17.16 3.58
CA LEU A 493 -34.60 -16.67 4.89
C LEU A 493 -33.54 -15.84 5.64
N ASN A 494 -32.26 -15.91 5.21
CA ASN A 494 -31.13 -15.16 5.77
C ASN A 494 -30.77 -13.91 4.96
N TYR A 495 -31.65 -13.45 4.08
CA TYR A 495 -31.38 -12.37 3.14
C TYR A 495 -31.06 -11.02 3.79
N SER A 496 -31.53 -10.79 5.03
CA SER A 496 -31.21 -9.63 5.84
C SER A 496 -31.29 -9.95 7.34
N ASP A 497 -30.36 -9.44 8.15
CA ASP A 497 -30.34 -9.60 9.62
C ASP A 497 -31.20 -8.56 10.36
N GLU A 498 -31.28 -7.33 9.85
CA GLU A 498 -31.82 -6.16 10.56
C GLU A 498 -33.13 -5.66 9.98
N GLU A 499 -33.47 -6.04 8.74
CA GLU A 499 -34.61 -5.57 8.00
C GLU A 499 -35.49 -6.73 7.54
N ASN A 500 -36.75 -6.45 7.27
CA ASN A 500 -37.63 -7.38 6.59
C ASN A 500 -36.93 -7.83 5.28
N PRO A 501 -36.68 -9.14 5.06
CA PRO A 501 -36.05 -9.65 3.83
C PRO A 501 -36.74 -9.15 2.55
N LEU A 502 -38.04 -8.85 2.62
CA LEU A 502 -38.79 -8.32 1.50
C LEU A 502 -38.44 -6.88 1.14
N ALA A 503 -37.94 -6.05 2.06
CA ALA A 503 -37.62 -4.66 1.74
C ALA A 503 -36.51 -4.59 0.68
N LEU A 504 -35.39 -5.30 0.92
CA LEU A 504 -34.29 -5.36 -0.02
C LEU A 504 -34.67 -6.07 -1.34
N LYS A 505 -35.50 -7.10 -1.26
CA LYS A 505 -36.02 -7.76 -2.45
C LYS A 505 -36.97 -6.90 -3.25
N SER A 506 -37.78 -6.07 -2.58
CA SER A 506 -38.64 -5.07 -3.23
C SER A 506 -37.80 -4.06 -4.01
N ASP A 507 -36.68 -3.56 -3.43
CA ASP A 507 -35.75 -2.65 -4.10
C ASP A 507 -35.14 -3.29 -5.35
N PHE A 508 -34.78 -4.58 -5.29
CA PHE A 508 -34.34 -5.33 -6.47
C PHE A 508 -35.43 -5.38 -7.54
N VAL A 509 -36.67 -5.74 -7.17
CA VAL A 509 -37.82 -5.83 -8.12
C VAL A 509 -38.13 -4.48 -8.73
N LEU A 510 -38.09 -3.40 -7.96
CA LEU A 510 -38.22 -2.04 -8.46
C LEU A 510 -37.16 -1.71 -9.51
N SER A 511 -35.88 -2.03 -9.24
CA SER A 511 -34.77 -1.83 -10.17
C SER A 511 -34.94 -2.67 -11.46
N PHE A 512 -35.41 -3.89 -11.31
CA PHE A 512 -35.69 -4.78 -12.44
C PHE A 512 -36.82 -4.24 -13.32
N CYS A 513 -37.93 -3.79 -12.72
CA CYS A 513 -39.07 -3.18 -13.43
C CYS A 513 -38.65 -1.87 -14.14
N GLU A 514 -37.81 -1.03 -13.52
CA GLU A 514 -37.28 0.18 -14.14
C GLU A 514 -36.48 -0.13 -15.43
N LEU A 515 -35.60 -1.13 -15.38
CA LEU A 515 -34.85 -1.57 -16.56
C LEU A 515 -35.75 -2.11 -17.69
N ILE A 516 -36.83 -2.82 -17.34
CA ILE A 516 -37.77 -3.37 -18.31
C ILE A 516 -38.61 -2.29 -18.95
N MET A 517 -39.12 -1.33 -18.16
CA MET A 517 -39.97 -0.25 -18.65
C MET A 517 -39.17 0.75 -19.51
N GLY A 518 -37.85 0.84 -19.33
CA GLY A 518 -36.99 1.71 -20.13
C GLY A 518 -37.30 3.20 -20.04
N SER A 519 -37.90 3.65 -18.93
CA SER A 519 -38.25 5.06 -18.70
C SER A 519 -36.97 5.88 -18.48
N LYS A 520 -36.86 7.03 -19.14
CA LYS A 520 -35.74 7.98 -18.93
C LYS A 520 -35.80 8.73 -17.60
N THR A 521 -36.96 8.74 -16.97
CA THR A 521 -37.26 9.46 -15.73
C THR A 521 -37.42 8.54 -14.51
N GLY A 522 -37.12 7.25 -14.68
CA GLY A 522 -37.32 6.22 -13.65
C GLY A 522 -38.80 5.85 -13.46
N LEU A 523 -39.06 5.08 -12.40
CA LEU A 523 -40.41 4.68 -12.00
C LEU A 523 -41.13 5.83 -11.26
N GLU A 524 -42.41 6.07 -11.60
CA GLU A 524 -43.24 6.99 -10.88
C GLU A 524 -43.59 6.51 -9.46
N ALA A 525 -43.88 7.42 -8.54
CA ALA A 525 -44.19 7.07 -7.14
C ALA A 525 -45.34 6.05 -6.99
N ILE A 526 -46.37 6.15 -7.86
CA ILE A 526 -47.49 5.22 -7.86
C ILE A 526 -47.03 3.85 -8.37
N GLU A 527 -46.20 3.80 -9.42
CA GLU A 527 -45.64 2.56 -9.94
C GLU A 527 -44.79 1.81 -8.89
N LYS A 528 -43.93 2.54 -8.16
CA LYS A 528 -43.19 1.96 -7.03
C LYS A 528 -44.13 1.35 -5.97
N THR A 529 -45.20 2.04 -5.64
CA THR A 529 -46.17 1.58 -4.64
C THR A 529 -46.92 0.31 -5.10
N VAL A 530 -47.38 0.24 -6.35
CA VAL A 530 -48.10 -0.94 -6.84
C VAL A 530 -47.17 -2.16 -7.01
N ILE A 531 -45.93 -1.95 -7.39
CA ILE A 531 -44.92 -3.00 -7.46
C ILE A 531 -44.61 -3.55 -6.04
N ASP A 532 -44.31 -2.69 -5.08
CA ASP A 532 -44.05 -3.12 -3.69
C ASP A 532 -45.19 -3.91 -3.10
N ARG A 533 -46.43 -3.45 -3.31
CA ARG A 533 -47.64 -4.12 -2.84
C ARG A 533 -47.80 -5.52 -3.50
N ALA A 534 -47.47 -5.66 -4.79
CA ALA A 534 -47.46 -6.94 -5.47
C ALA A 534 -46.41 -7.88 -4.92
N VAL A 535 -45.18 -7.38 -4.69
CA VAL A 535 -44.09 -8.14 -4.08
C VAL A 535 -44.48 -8.68 -2.73
N GLN A 536 -45.01 -7.86 -1.83
CA GLN A 536 -45.48 -8.30 -0.51
C GLN A 536 -46.53 -9.43 -0.61
N LYS A 537 -47.42 -9.39 -1.60
CA LYS A 537 -48.44 -10.39 -1.79
C LYS A 537 -47.89 -11.74 -2.28
N ILE A 538 -47.03 -11.74 -3.29
CA ILE A 538 -46.56 -12.98 -3.94
C ILE A 538 -45.66 -13.82 -3.06
N TYR A 539 -44.95 -13.21 -2.07
CA TYR A 539 -44.08 -13.95 -1.16
C TYR A 539 -44.78 -14.56 0.05
N GLN A 540 -46.05 -14.22 0.31
CA GLN A 540 -46.85 -14.78 1.43
C GLN A 540 -46.85 -16.33 1.43
N PRO A 541 -47.08 -17.04 0.31
CA PRO A 541 -47.06 -18.50 0.29
C PRO A 541 -45.67 -19.09 0.65
N TYR A 542 -44.60 -18.46 0.19
CA TYR A 542 -43.24 -18.91 0.49
C TYR A 542 -42.89 -18.72 1.96
N PHE A 543 -43.20 -17.60 2.57
CA PHE A 543 -42.93 -17.38 4.00
C PHE A 543 -43.82 -18.24 4.93
N ALA A 544 -44.99 -18.66 4.46
CA ALA A 544 -45.83 -19.61 5.19
C ALA A 544 -45.29 -21.03 5.12
N ASP A 545 -44.69 -21.42 4.00
CA ASP A 545 -44.11 -22.74 3.77
C ASP A 545 -42.90 -22.62 2.80
N PRO A 546 -41.66 -22.46 3.32
CA PRO A 546 -40.50 -22.12 2.54
C PRO A 546 -39.96 -23.28 1.73
N ARG A 547 -40.72 -23.75 0.74
CA ARG A 547 -40.33 -24.77 -0.24
C ARG A 547 -40.08 -24.16 -1.61
N PRO A 548 -39.19 -24.73 -2.45
CA PRO A 548 -38.91 -24.25 -3.79
C PRO A 548 -40.16 -24.10 -4.67
N GLU A 549 -41.16 -24.96 -4.45
CA GLU A 549 -42.42 -24.93 -5.22
C GLU A 549 -43.27 -23.69 -4.92
N ASN A 550 -43.09 -23.08 -3.74
CA ASN A 550 -43.80 -21.89 -3.33
C ASN A 550 -43.06 -20.59 -3.67
N MET A 551 -41.86 -20.69 -4.25
CA MET A 551 -41.09 -19.53 -4.70
C MET A 551 -41.82 -18.85 -5.87
N PRO A 552 -42.11 -17.52 -5.80
CA PRO A 552 -42.78 -16.83 -6.89
C PRO A 552 -41.90 -16.71 -8.13
N ILE A 553 -42.53 -16.59 -9.31
CA ILE A 553 -41.87 -16.29 -10.60
C ILE A 553 -42.45 -14.98 -11.17
N LEU A 554 -41.89 -14.45 -12.26
CA LEU A 554 -42.36 -13.19 -12.87
C LEU A 554 -43.85 -13.23 -13.27
N GLY A 555 -44.36 -14.40 -13.64
CA GLY A 555 -45.78 -14.60 -13.91
C GLY A 555 -46.69 -14.28 -12.71
N ASP A 556 -46.29 -14.72 -11.50
CA ASP A 556 -47.01 -14.44 -10.27
C ASP A 556 -47.00 -12.94 -9.96
N LEU A 557 -45.89 -12.23 -10.24
CA LEU A 557 -45.78 -10.78 -10.10
C LEU A 557 -46.73 -10.06 -11.05
N MET A 558 -46.76 -10.47 -12.31
CA MET A 558 -47.65 -9.90 -13.33
C MET A 558 -49.12 -10.10 -12.95
N GLU A 559 -49.53 -11.28 -12.51
CA GLU A 559 -50.88 -11.56 -12.05
C GLU A 559 -51.26 -10.73 -10.83
N ALA A 560 -50.32 -10.57 -9.87
CA ALA A 560 -50.57 -9.75 -8.67
C ALA A 560 -50.71 -8.25 -8.98
N LEU A 561 -50.03 -7.75 -10.01
CA LEU A 561 -50.17 -6.39 -10.53
C LEU A 561 -51.54 -6.21 -11.20
N LEU A 562 -51.94 -7.07 -12.13
CA LEU A 562 -53.22 -7.03 -12.82
C LEU A 562 -54.42 -7.11 -11.83
N ALA A 563 -54.26 -7.91 -10.78
CA ALA A 563 -55.31 -8.06 -9.74
C ALA A 563 -55.56 -6.78 -8.91
N GLN A 564 -54.69 -5.75 -9.01
CA GLN A 564 -54.92 -4.46 -8.32
C GLN A 564 -55.96 -3.58 -9.04
N GLY A 565 -56.17 -3.76 -10.35
CA GLY A 565 -57.13 -2.97 -11.13
C GLY A 565 -56.79 -1.47 -11.20
N ILE A 566 -55.51 -1.12 -11.15
CA ILE A 566 -55.01 0.25 -11.17
C ILE A 566 -54.26 0.48 -12.51
N PRO A 567 -54.53 1.56 -13.27
CA PRO A 567 -53.93 1.78 -14.58
C PRO A 567 -52.39 1.73 -14.59
N GLU A 568 -51.73 2.20 -13.51
CA GLU A 568 -50.26 2.15 -13.36
C GLU A 568 -49.76 0.73 -13.15
N ALA A 569 -50.50 -0.09 -12.41
CA ALA A 569 -50.20 -1.51 -12.25
C ALA A 569 -50.36 -2.29 -13.57
N ASP A 570 -51.42 -1.99 -14.34
CA ASP A 570 -51.64 -2.56 -15.67
C ASP A 570 -50.53 -2.18 -16.64
N ARG A 571 -50.01 -0.96 -16.59
CA ARG A 571 -48.85 -0.49 -17.39
C ARG A 571 -47.59 -1.29 -17.08
N VAL A 572 -47.28 -1.49 -15.78
CA VAL A 572 -46.14 -2.32 -15.35
C VAL A 572 -46.34 -3.78 -15.80
N ALA A 573 -47.51 -4.34 -15.64
CA ALA A 573 -47.85 -5.69 -16.05
C ALA A 573 -47.69 -5.88 -17.59
N GLN A 574 -48.13 -4.91 -18.39
CA GLN A 574 -47.95 -4.91 -19.84
C GLN A 574 -46.47 -4.88 -20.23
N ALA A 575 -45.63 -4.14 -19.51
CA ALA A 575 -44.17 -4.15 -19.73
C ALA A 575 -43.53 -5.51 -19.38
N LEU A 576 -44.07 -6.19 -18.36
CA LEU A 576 -43.62 -7.53 -17.96
C LEU A 576 -44.08 -8.61 -18.93
N ASP A 577 -45.16 -8.40 -19.70
CA ASP A 577 -45.77 -9.43 -20.59
C ASP A 577 -44.76 -9.97 -21.60
N LEU A 578 -43.87 -9.14 -22.12
CA LEU A 578 -42.76 -9.58 -23.01
C LEU A 578 -41.84 -10.62 -22.36
N TYR A 579 -41.68 -10.50 -21.03
CA TYR A 579 -40.79 -11.37 -20.22
C TYR A 579 -41.51 -12.56 -19.58
N VAL A 580 -42.83 -12.54 -19.59
CA VAL A 580 -43.67 -13.64 -19.04
C VAL A 580 -44.23 -14.53 -20.14
N ASN A 581 -44.94 -13.93 -21.10
CA ASN A 581 -45.62 -14.64 -22.17
C ASN A 581 -44.97 -14.46 -23.55
N GLY A 582 -44.10 -13.45 -23.69
CA GLY A 582 -43.46 -13.10 -24.95
C GLY A 582 -42.19 -13.86 -25.25
N SER A 583 -41.45 -13.39 -26.25
CA SER A 583 -40.20 -14.00 -26.74
C SER A 583 -39.02 -13.95 -25.75
N LEU A 584 -39.13 -13.19 -24.67
CA LEU A 584 -38.12 -13.03 -23.64
C LEU A 584 -38.51 -13.72 -22.33
N ASN A 585 -39.34 -14.72 -22.35
CA ASN A 585 -39.85 -15.45 -21.18
C ASN A 585 -38.76 -16.29 -20.45
N PHE A 586 -37.53 -16.18 -20.85
CA PHE A 586 -36.37 -16.86 -20.27
C PHE A 586 -36.23 -16.60 -18.75
N PHE A 587 -36.62 -15.42 -18.25
CA PHE A 587 -36.59 -15.11 -16.84
C PHE A 587 -37.85 -15.53 -16.04
N ASN A 588 -38.85 -16.07 -16.71
CA ASN A 588 -40.08 -16.56 -16.08
C ASN A 588 -40.04 -18.05 -15.75
N HIS A 589 -38.95 -18.50 -15.18
CA HIS A 589 -38.75 -19.89 -14.78
C HIS A 589 -38.19 -19.96 -13.37
N ARG A 590 -38.45 -21.06 -12.66
CA ARG A 590 -37.76 -21.38 -11.41
C ARG A 590 -36.33 -21.73 -11.70
N THR A 591 -35.44 -21.43 -10.73
CA THR A 591 -34.00 -21.71 -10.85
C THR A 591 -33.74 -23.20 -11.04
N THR A 592 -33.06 -23.56 -12.11
CA THR A 592 -32.66 -24.93 -12.45
C THR A 592 -31.19 -25.20 -12.20
N VAL A 593 -30.37 -24.14 -11.98
CA VAL A 593 -28.93 -24.24 -11.80
C VAL A 593 -28.58 -24.38 -10.33
N ASP A 594 -27.56 -25.18 -10.02
CA ASP A 594 -27.01 -25.35 -8.70
C ASP A 594 -25.77 -24.45 -8.51
N ILE A 595 -25.90 -23.32 -7.78
CA ILE A 595 -24.84 -22.35 -7.55
C ILE A 595 -23.98 -22.75 -6.30
N ARG A 596 -23.72 -24.06 -6.09
CA ARG A 596 -22.93 -24.53 -4.94
C ARG A 596 -21.46 -24.68 -5.25
N ASN A 597 -21.06 -24.64 -6.53
CA ASN A 597 -19.65 -24.71 -6.85
C ASN A 597 -18.91 -23.51 -6.24
N ARG A 598 -17.67 -23.74 -5.83
CA ARG A 598 -16.82 -22.71 -5.24
C ARG A 598 -16.47 -21.60 -6.24
N LEU A 599 -16.38 -21.93 -7.54
CA LEU A 599 -16.12 -21.00 -8.63
C LEU A 599 -17.25 -21.07 -9.64
N VAL A 600 -18.00 -19.99 -9.76
CA VAL A 600 -19.16 -19.90 -10.69
C VAL A 600 -18.98 -18.71 -11.62
N CYS A 601 -19.15 -18.92 -12.92
CA CYS A 601 -19.20 -17.88 -13.93
C CYS A 601 -20.58 -17.84 -14.58
N PHE A 602 -21.22 -16.69 -14.53
CA PHE A 602 -22.43 -16.40 -15.30
C PHE A 602 -22.03 -15.79 -16.65
N ASP A 603 -22.01 -16.61 -17.71
CA ASP A 603 -21.88 -16.16 -19.09
C ASP A 603 -23.21 -15.56 -19.53
N ILE A 604 -23.26 -14.25 -19.68
CA ILE A 604 -24.45 -13.49 -20.10
C ILE A 604 -24.31 -12.89 -21.50
N LYS A 605 -23.29 -13.27 -22.26
CA LYS A 605 -23.04 -12.82 -23.65
C LYS A 605 -24.24 -13.09 -24.57
N GLY A 606 -24.88 -14.25 -24.38
CA GLY A 606 -26.02 -14.68 -25.15
C GLY A 606 -27.31 -13.91 -24.94
N LEU A 607 -27.40 -13.04 -23.90
CA LEU A 607 -28.61 -12.27 -23.61
C LEU A 607 -28.88 -11.14 -24.61
N GLY A 608 -27.93 -10.77 -25.43
CA GLY A 608 -28.07 -9.64 -26.33
C GLY A 608 -28.18 -8.31 -25.63
N LYS A 609 -28.23 -7.22 -26.40
CA LYS A 609 -28.07 -5.85 -25.87
C LYS A 609 -29.17 -5.46 -24.88
N ASN A 610 -30.41 -5.86 -25.13
CA ASN A 610 -31.56 -5.43 -24.34
C ASN A 610 -31.70 -6.17 -22.99
N LEU A 611 -31.23 -7.44 -22.92
CA LEU A 611 -31.31 -8.27 -21.74
C LEU A 611 -30.03 -8.25 -20.89
N LYS A 612 -28.94 -7.67 -21.40
CA LYS A 612 -27.64 -7.68 -20.72
C LYS A 612 -27.70 -6.99 -19.34
N LYS A 613 -28.30 -5.80 -19.26
CA LYS A 613 -28.46 -5.09 -17.99
C LYS A 613 -29.37 -5.82 -17.00
N PRO A 614 -30.61 -6.24 -17.36
CA PRO A 614 -31.44 -7.07 -16.50
C PRO A 614 -30.72 -8.35 -16.05
N GLY A 615 -29.97 -9.01 -16.94
CA GLY A 615 -29.19 -10.19 -16.63
C GLY A 615 -28.09 -9.90 -15.58
N MET A 616 -27.34 -8.82 -15.73
CA MET A 616 -26.34 -8.40 -14.73
C MET A 616 -26.98 -8.13 -13.37
N LEU A 617 -28.14 -7.48 -13.34
CA LEU A 617 -28.85 -7.20 -12.10
C LEU A 617 -29.33 -8.49 -11.41
N ILE A 618 -29.81 -9.48 -12.18
CA ILE A 618 -30.21 -10.79 -11.65
C ILE A 618 -28.99 -11.54 -11.08
N VAL A 619 -27.87 -11.53 -11.80
CA VAL A 619 -26.63 -12.14 -11.30
C VAL A 619 -26.20 -11.47 -9.99
N GLN A 620 -26.27 -10.15 -9.89
CA GLN A 620 -25.92 -9.42 -8.67
C GLN A 620 -26.79 -9.81 -7.46
N ASP A 621 -28.09 -10.02 -7.67
CA ASP A 621 -29.00 -10.52 -6.65
C ASP A 621 -28.71 -11.98 -6.27
N ALA A 622 -28.40 -12.85 -7.23
CA ALA A 622 -28.00 -14.23 -6.97
C ALA A 622 -26.68 -14.30 -6.18
N VAL A 623 -25.75 -13.39 -6.45
CA VAL A 623 -24.52 -13.23 -5.66
C VAL A 623 -24.84 -12.82 -4.23
N TRP A 624 -25.74 -11.86 -4.03
CA TRP A 624 -26.17 -11.44 -2.70
C TRP A 624 -26.75 -12.63 -1.90
N ASN A 625 -27.61 -13.43 -2.52
CA ASN A 625 -28.12 -14.67 -1.92
C ASN A 625 -26.97 -15.60 -1.47
N THR A 626 -25.94 -15.77 -2.29
CA THR A 626 -24.78 -16.61 -1.96
C THR A 626 -23.94 -16.02 -0.82
N VAL A 627 -23.73 -14.71 -0.82
CA VAL A 627 -23.02 -13.99 0.27
C VAL A 627 -23.69 -14.23 1.61
N THR A 628 -25.02 -14.13 1.66
CA THR A 628 -25.80 -14.32 2.89
C THR A 628 -25.71 -15.76 3.41
N ILE A 629 -25.69 -16.74 2.53
CA ILE A 629 -25.50 -18.16 2.88
C ILE A 629 -24.08 -18.41 3.40
N ASN A 630 -23.06 -17.89 2.68
CA ASN A 630 -21.66 -18.12 3.03
C ASN A 630 -21.26 -17.44 4.34
N ARG A 631 -21.85 -16.29 4.66
CA ARG A 631 -21.66 -15.62 5.96
C ARG A 631 -21.99 -16.56 7.13
N ALA A 632 -23.09 -17.31 7.02
CA ALA A 632 -23.51 -18.22 8.10
C ALA A 632 -22.49 -19.32 8.39
N ILE A 633 -21.62 -19.65 7.46
CA ILE A 633 -20.55 -20.65 7.59
C ILE A 633 -19.15 -20.03 7.69
N GLY A 634 -19.05 -18.70 7.85
CA GLY A 634 -17.79 -17.97 8.01
C GLY A 634 -16.91 -17.98 6.78
N ARG A 635 -17.48 -18.03 5.56
CA ARG A 635 -16.76 -18.05 4.29
C ARG A 635 -16.97 -16.75 3.54
N SER A 636 -15.89 -16.17 2.98
CA SER A 636 -15.97 -14.99 2.11
C SER A 636 -16.45 -15.36 0.71
N THR A 637 -17.08 -14.37 0.04
CA THR A 637 -17.55 -14.51 -1.35
C THR A 637 -16.98 -13.35 -2.18
N TRP A 638 -16.14 -13.66 -3.14
CA TRP A 638 -15.61 -12.70 -4.10
C TRP A 638 -16.55 -12.60 -5.30
N TYR A 639 -16.84 -11.38 -5.71
CA TYR A 639 -17.71 -11.10 -6.84
C TYR A 639 -17.00 -10.23 -7.88
N PHE A 640 -16.73 -10.77 -9.05
CA PHE A 640 -16.15 -10.03 -10.15
C PHE A 640 -17.24 -9.69 -11.17
N VAL A 641 -17.42 -8.43 -11.47
CA VAL A 641 -18.37 -7.95 -12.48
C VAL A 641 -17.65 -7.15 -13.54
N ASP A 642 -17.64 -7.68 -14.76
CA ASP A 642 -17.07 -6.95 -15.89
C ASP A 642 -18.09 -5.99 -16.49
N GLU A 643 -17.61 -4.93 -17.13
CA GLU A 643 -18.42 -3.82 -17.67
C GLU A 643 -19.37 -3.22 -16.61
N PHE A 644 -18.90 -3.07 -15.37
CA PHE A 644 -19.67 -2.63 -14.21
C PHE A 644 -20.43 -1.32 -14.43
N HIS A 645 -19.88 -0.39 -15.27
CA HIS A 645 -20.53 0.86 -15.61
C HIS A 645 -21.95 0.69 -16.18
N LEU A 646 -22.29 -0.50 -16.74
CA LEU A 646 -23.63 -0.76 -17.27
C LEU A 646 -24.72 -0.78 -16.19
N LEU A 647 -24.37 -1.16 -14.96
CA LEU A 647 -25.29 -1.17 -13.82
C LEU A 647 -25.52 0.23 -13.21
N LEU A 648 -24.69 1.22 -13.55
CA LEU A 648 -24.74 2.56 -12.97
C LEU A 648 -25.36 3.61 -13.90
N LYS A 649 -25.95 3.19 -15.04
CA LYS A 649 -26.53 4.13 -16.01
C LYS A 649 -27.95 4.58 -15.65
N GLU A 650 -28.72 3.74 -15.00
CA GLU A 650 -30.10 4.02 -14.57
C GLU A 650 -30.13 4.28 -13.06
N GLU A 651 -30.91 5.26 -12.63
CA GLU A 651 -30.93 5.77 -11.24
C GLU A 651 -31.20 4.68 -10.20
N GLN A 652 -32.29 3.94 -10.38
CA GLN A 652 -32.69 2.92 -9.40
C GLN A 652 -31.70 1.74 -9.35
N THR A 653 -31.19 1.32 -10.51
CA THR A 653 -30.20 0.24 -10.61
C THR A 653 -28.87 0.66 -10.01
N ALA A 654 -28.46 1.91 -10.21
CA ALA A 654 -27.27 2.48 -9.60
C ALA A 654 -27.39 2.52 -8.08
N ALA A 655 -28.54 3.01 -7.56
CA ALA A 655 -28.81 3.06 -6.13
C ALA A 655 -28.81 1.65 -5.49
N TYR A 656 -29.46 0.67 -6.13
CA TYR A 656 -29.44 -0.72 -5.67
C TYR A 656 -28.01 -1.29 -5.67
N SER A 657 -27.23 -1.05 -6.74
CA SER A 657 -25.86 -1.53 -6.83
C SER A 657 -24.96 -0.90 -5.76
N ALA A 658 -25.11 0.39 -5.48
CA ALA A 658 -24.37 1.08 -4.44
C ALA A 658 -24.73 0.55 -3.04
N GLU A 659 -26.01 0.28 -2.77
CA GLU A 659 -26.45 -0.28 -1.48
C GLU A 659 -25.90 -1.70 -1.27
N ILE A 660 -25.97 -2.57 -2.29
CA ILE A 660 -25.36 -3.91 -2.23
C ILE A 660 -23.85 -3.82 -2.02
N TRP A 661 -23.14 -2.91 -2.73
CA TRP A 661 -21.71 -2.69 -2.58
C TRP A 661 -21.31 -2.32 -1.16
N LYS A 662 -22.10 -1.44 -0.53
CA LYS A 662 -21.92 -1.06 0.87
C LYS A 662 -22.19 -2.21 1.85
N ARG A 663 -23.19 -3.08 1.55
CA ARG A 663 -23.53 -4.23 2.39
C ARG A 663 -22.49 -5.35 2.29
N PHE A 664 -21.87 -5.58 1.15
CA PHE A 664 -20.85 -6.61 0.96
C PHE A 664 -19.78 -6.56 2.05
N ARG A 665 -19.29 -5.35 2.37
CA ARG A 665 -18.31 -5.12 3.43
C ARG A 665 -18.68 -5.77 4.78
N LYS A 666 -19.94 -5.65 5.19
CA LYS A 666 -20.44 -6.18 6.49
C LYS A 666 -20.71 -7.67 6.46
N TRP A 667 -20.88 -8.25 5.27
CA TRP A 667 -21.37 -9.61 5.07
C TRP A 667 -20.29 -10.58 4.54
N GLY A 668 -19.03 -10.14 4.50
CA GLY A 668 -17.91 -10.97 4.01
C GLY A 668 -17.90 -11.14 2.50
N GLY A 669 -18.55 -10.23 1.77
CA GLY A 669 -18.44 -10.11 0.33
C GLY A 669 -17.25 -9.23 -0.06
N VAL A 670 -16.58 -9.57 -1.15
CA VAL A 670 -15.45 -8.84 -1.73
C VAL A 670 -15.75 -8.56 -3.21
N PRO A 671 -16.54 -7.52 -3.52
CA PRO A 671 -16.88 -7.21 -4.89
C PRO A 671 -15.72 -6.49 -5.61
N THR A 672 -15.61 -6.72 -6.91
CA THR A 672 -14.69 -6.06 -7.82
C THR A 672 -15.41 -5.65 -9.10
N GLY A 673 -15.55 -4.35 -9.32
CA GLY A 673 -16.13 -3.80 -10.54
C GLY A 673 -15.04 -3.46 -11.57
N ALA A 674 -15.05 -4.13 -12.71
CA ALA A 674 -14.11 -3.85 -13.79
C ALA A 674 -14.79 -3.03 -14.90
N THR A 675 -14.10 -2.01 -15.43
CA THR A 675 -14.65 -1.22 -16.55
C THR A 675 -13.57 -0.66 -17.46
N GLN A 676 -13.90 -0.58 -18.74
CA GLN A 676 -13.10 0.11 -19.76
C GLN A 676 -13.53 1.57 -19.95
N ASN A 677 -14.65 1.96 -19.34
CA ASN A 677 -15.22 3.30 -19.49
C ASN A 677 -15.41 3.98 -18.13
N PRO A 678 -14.33 4.45 -17.49
CA PRO A 678 -14.41 5.12 -16.20
C PRO A 678 -15.22 6.41 -16.25
N LYS A 679 -15.26 7.12 -17.39
CA LYS A 679 -16.05 8.34 -17.55
C LYS A 679 -17.53 8.10 -17.36
N ASP A 680 -18.10 7.05 -17.99
CA ASP A 680 -19.50 6.69 -17.81
C ASP A 680 -19.81 6.30 -16.36
N LEU A 681 -18.89 5.59 -15.73
CA LEU A 681 -18.99 5.21 -14.33
C LEU A 681 -18.97 6.44 -13.41
N LEU A 682 -18.00 7.35 -13.60
CA LEU A 682 -17.84 8.56 -12.79
C LEU A 682 -18.94 9.63 -13.00
N SER A 683 -19.78 9.48 -14.03
CA SER A 683 -20.92 10.37 -14.28
C SER A 683 -22.15 10.01 -13.43
N SER A 684 -22.19 8.81 -12.84
CA SER A 684 -23.29 8.40 -11.95
C SER A 684 -23.16 9.10 -10.60
N PRO A 685 -24.27 9.66 -10.03
CA PRO A 685 -24.27 10.22 -8.68
C PRO A 685 -23.85 9.20 -7.59
N GLU A 686 -24.16 7.92 -7.81
CA GLU A 686 -23.89 6.86 -6.84
C GLU A 686 -22.42 6.43 -6.80
N ILE A 687 -21.60 6.89 -7.75
CA ILE A 687 -20.18 6.49 -7.81
C ILE A 687 -19.39 6.95 -6.57
N GLU A 688 -19.73 8.10 -6.01
CA GLU A 688 -19.06 8.61 -4.80
C GLU A 688 -19.22 7.62 -3.66
N ASN A 689 -20.44 7.09 -3.47
CA ASN A 689 -20.71 6.04 -2.47
C ASN A 689 -19.89 4.76 -2.73
N ILE A 690 -19.73 4.37 -3.99
CA ILE A 690 -18.97 3.18 -4.38
C ILE A 690 -17.47 3.39 -4.15
N LEU A 691 -16.93 4.56 -4.54
CA LEU A 691 -15.53 4.92 -4.32
C LEU A 691 -15.18 4.99 -2.83
N GLU A 692 -16.01 5.65 -2.01
CA GLU A 692 -15.83 5.75 -0.55
C GLU A 692 -15.87 4.39 0.16
N ASN A 693 -16.53 3.40 -0.45
CA ASN A 693 -16.60 2.04 0.05
C ASN A 693 -15.69 1.06 -0.69
N SER A 694 -14.65 1.56 -1.38
CA SER A 694 -13.69 0.75 -2.14
C SER A 694 -12.26 1.18 -1.80
N ASP A 695 -11.61 0.45 -0.91
CA ASP A 695 -10.22 0.73 -0.51
C ASP A 695 -9.19 0.15 -1.50
N PHE A 696 -9.64 -0.58 -2.52
CA PHE A 696 -8.79 -1.16 -3.55
C PHE A 696 -9.16 -0.62 -4.93
N ILE A 697 -8.21 0.06 -5.61
CA ILE A 697 -8.37 0.48 -7.00
C ILE A 697 -7.11 0.06 -7.79
N TYR A 698 -7.33 -0.75 -8.82
CA TYR A 698 -6.28 -1.19 -9.73
C TYR A 698 -6.43 -0.46 -11.06
N MET A 699 -5.58 0.55 -11.29
CA MET A 699 -5.71 1.46 -12.42
C MET A 699 -4.59 1.20 -13.43
N LEU A 700 -4.94 0.66 -14.57
CA LEU A 700 -4.08 0.45 -15.71
C LEU A 700 -4.09 1.67 -16.63
N ASN A 701 -3.53 1.55 -17.86
CA ASN A 701 -3.50 2.63 -18.83
C ASN A 701 -4.89 3.25 -19.07
N GLN A 702 -4.95 4.59 -19.12
CA GLN A 702 -6.18 5.35 -19.27
C GLN A 702 -6.21 6.20 -20.54
N ALA A 703 -7.39 6.35 -21.14
CA ALA A 703 -7.58 7.25 -22.26
C ALA A 703 -7.36 8.72 -21.86
N ALA A 704 -6.90 9.55 -22.80
CA ALA A 704 -6.57 10.95 -22.53
C ALA A 704 -7.74 11.76 -21.93
N GLY A 705 -8.98 11.47 -22.36
CA GLY A 705 -10.19 12.13 -21.86
C GLY A 705 -10.58 11.78 -20.43
N ASP A 706 -10.20 10.58 -19.96
CA ASP A 706 -10.58 10.06 -18.66
C ASP A 706 -9.60 10.44 -17.57
N ARG A 707 -8.32 10.64 -17.93
CA ARG A 707 -7.23 10.92 -16.98
C ARG A 707 -7.48 12.13 -16.09
N LYS A 708 -7.98 13.23 -16.69
CA LYS A 708 -8.26 14.46 -15.93
C LYS A 708 -9.36 14.25 -14.91
N ILE A 709 -10.43 13.56 -15.28
CA ILE A 709 -11.57 13.29 -14.41
C ILE A 709 -11.14 12.37 -13.27
N LEU A 710 -10.36 11.32 -13.57
CA LEU A 710 -9.81 10.40 -12.57
C LEU A 710 -8.86 11.11 -11.61
N ALA A 711 -7.97 11.98 -12.12
CA ALA A 711 -7.06 12.75 -11.29
C ALA A 711 -7.79 13.65 -10.30
N GLU A 712 -8.82 14.37 -10.76
CA GLU A 712 -9.64 15.24 -9.92
C GLU A 712 -10.46 14.45 -8.86
N ARG A 713 -11.05 13.33 -9.25
CA ARG A 713 -11.92 12.54 -8.36
C ARG A 713 -11.15 11.70 -7.34
N LEU A 714 -9.98 11.19 -7.70
CA LEU A 714 -9.16 10.31 -6.85
C LEU A 714 -7.97 11.05 -6.20
N GLY A 715 -7.83 12.36 -6.43
CA GLY A 715 -6.74 13.14 -5.86
C GLY A 715 -5.35 12.72 -6.36
N ILE A 716 -5.23 12.26 -7.63
CA ILE A 716 -3.98 11.77 -8.21
C ILE A 716 -3.10 12.94 -8.64
N SER A 717 -1.83 12.93 -8.24
CA SER A 717 -0.83 13.92 -8.68
C SER A 717 -0.46 13.76 -10.18
N ALA A 718 0.18 14.78 -10.74
CA ALA A 718 0.68 14.71 -12.11
C ALA A 718 1.76 13.63 -12.27
N GLU A 719 2.60 13.44 -11.25
CA GLU A 719 3.65 12.43 -11.18
C GLU A 719 3.05 11.01 -11.16
N GLN A 720 2.01 10.80 -10.37
CA GLN A 720 1.27 9.53 -10.33
C GLN A 720 0.55 9.28 -11.67
N LEU A 721 -0.07 10.32 -12.25
CA LEU A 721 -0.80 10.20 -13.50
C LEU A 721 0.08 9.72 -14.68
N ALA A 722 1.40 9.99 -14.62
CA ALA A 722 2.35 9.52 -15.62
C ALA A 722 2.37 7.99 -15.76
N TYR A 723 2.14 7.25 -14.65
CA TYR A 723 2.15 5.78 -14.65
C TYR A 723 0.92 5.14 -15.30
N VAL A 724 -0.14 5.90 -15.53
CA VAL A 724 -1.35 5.46 -16.26
C VAL A 724 -1.51 6.16 -17.59
N THR A 725 -0.45 6.84 -18.04
CA THR A 725 -0.42 7.61 -19.29
C THR A 725 0.49 6.92 -20.30
N ASN A 726 -0.08 6.32 -21.35
CA ASN A 726 0.66 5.55 -22.34
C ASN A 726 1.55 4.46 -21.73
N SER A 727 1.10 3.88 -20.61
CA SER A 727 1.79 2.77 -19.95
C SER A 727 1.66 1.48 -20.77
N GLU A 728 2.64 0.60 -20.62
CA GLU A 728 2.58 -0.75 -21.18
C GLU A 728 1.46 -1.57 -20.53
N PRO A 729 0.95 -2.62 -21.21
CA PRO A 729 -0.01 -3.53 -20.60
C PRO A 729 0.56 -4.15 -19.32
N GLY A 730 -0.26 -4.19 -18.26
CA GLY A 730 0.17 -4.67 -16.95
C GLY A 730 0.82 -3.61 -16.05
N HIS A 731 0.97 -2.38 -16.52
CA HIS A 731 1.55 -1.29 -15.74
C HIS A 731 0.49 -0.26 -15.35
N GLY A 732 0.63 0.31 -14.13
CA GLY A 732 -0.37 1.26 -13.65
C GLY A 732 -0.16 1.76 -12.23
N LEU A 733 -1.26 2.16 -11.59
CA LEU A 733 -1.34 2.60 -10.20
C LEU A 733 -2.25 1.68 -9.39
N LEU A 734 -1.77 1.27 -8.23
CA LEU A 734 -2.53 0.53 -7.24
C LEU A 734 -2.83 1.44 -6.04
N PHE A 735 -4.09 1.52 -5.69
CA PHE A 735 -4.57 2.15 -4.47
C PHE A 735 -4.97 1.06 -3.50
N PHE A 736 -4.48 1.16 -2.28
CA PHE A 736 -4.87 0.28 -1.19
C PHE A 736 -4.91 1.08 0.12
N ASN A 737 -6.09 1.27 0.67
CA ASN A 737 -6.33 2.20 1.77
C ASN A 737 -5.81 3.62 1.41
N ASN A 738 -4.84 4.12 2.15
CA ASN A 738 -4.23 5.44 1.91
C ASN A 738 -2.92 5.36 1.10
N VAL A 739 -2.54 4.18 0.63
CA VAL A 739 -1.30 3.94 -0.12
C VAL A 739 -1.58 3.97 -1.61
N ILE A 740 -0.79 4.73 -2.36
CA ILE A 740 -0.85 4.76 -3.83
C ILE A 740 0.53 4.38 -4.35
N LEU A 741 0.62 3.24 -5.04
CA LEU A 741 1.87 2.72 -5.59
C LEU A 741 1.78 2.55 -7.10
N PRO A 742 2.83 2.95 -7.84
CA PRO A 742 2.97 2.51 -9.22
C PRO A 742 3.41 1.05 -9.25
N PHE A 743 2.83 0.27 -10.14
CA PHE A 743 3.16 -1.14 -10.29
C PHE A 743 3.51 -1.51 -11.73
N ALA A 744 4.33 -2.56 -11.86
CA ALA A 744 4.64 -3.25 -13.10
C ALA A 744 4.38 -4.74 -12.90
N ASP A 745 3.54 -5.33 -13.73
CA ASP A 745 3.21 -6.74 -13.73
C ASP A 745 3.56 -7.37 -15.08
N ASP A 746 4.84 -7.61 -15.26
CA ASP A 746 5.40 -8.28 -16.45
C ASP A 746 5.26 -9.79 -16.27
N PHE A 747 4.08 -10.30 -16.56
CA PHE A 747 3.79 -11.72 -16.41
C PHE A 747 4.48 -12.54 -17.52
N PRO A 748 5.22 -13.63 -17.21
CA PRO A 748 5.93 -14.44 -18.20
C PRO A 748 4.97 -15.05 -19.22
N LYS A 749 5.23 -14.83 -20.53
CA LYS A 749 4.32 -15.20 -21.61
C LYS A 749 4.42 -16.65 -22.04
N ASP A 750 5.45 -17.35 -21.66
CA ASP A 750 5.78 -18.74 -22.01
C ASP A 750 5.17 -19.79 -21.06
N THR A 751 4.40 -19.34 -20.05
CA THR A 751 3.77 -20.20 -19.06
C THR A 751 2.37 -20.65 -19.46
N GLU A 752 1.95 -21.83 -18.99
CA GLU A 752 0.57 -22.34 -19.20
C GLU A 752 -0.46 -21.41 -18.56
N LEU A 753 -0.14 -20.87 -17.41
CA LEU A 753 -1.03 -19.93 -16.72
C LEU A 753 -1.23 -18.66 -17.56
N TYR A 754 -0.19 -18.10 -18.20
CA TYR A 754 -0.35 -16.95 -19.10
C TYR A 754 -1.34 -17.23 -20.23
N LYS A 755 -1.25 -18.41 -20.86
CA LYS A 755 -2.17 -18.82 -21.94
C LYS A 755 -3.63 -18.88 -21.49
N LEU A 756 -3.89 -19.24 -20.22
CA LEU A 756 -5.22 -19.24 -19.61
C LEU A 756 -5.71 -17.82 -19.27
N LEU A 757 -4.80 -16.94 -18.93
CA LEU A 757 -5.13 -15.59 -18.51
C LEU A 757 -5.29 -14.61 -19.67
N THR A 758 -4.56 -14.81 -20.79
CA THR A 758 -4.61 -13.90 -21.95
C THR A 758 -5.99 -13.90 -22.61
N THR A 759 -6.39 -12.71 -23.10
CA THR A 759 -7.62 -12.52 -23.91
C THR A 759 -7.30 -12.07 -25.33
N LYS A 760 -6.02 -11.99 -25.70
CA LYS A 760 -5.61 -11.58 -27.04
C LYS A 760 -5.92 -12.68 -28.07
N PRO A 761 -6.73 -12.40 -29.12
CA PRO A 761 -7.12 -13.43 -30.10
C PRO A 761 -5.94 -14.14 -30.75
N SER A 762 -4.88 -13.40 -31.12
CA SER A 762 -3.68 -13.97 -31.74
C SER A 762 -2.90 -14.94 -30.84
N GLU A 763 -2.96 -14.73 -29.53
CA GLU A 763 -2.28 -15.59 -28.55
C GLU A 763 -3.15 -16.80 -28.20
N VAL A 764 -4.49 -16.65 -28.19
CA VAL A 764 -5.46 -17.70 -27.92
C VAL A 764 -5.53 -18.69 -29.11
N GLU A 765 -5.51 -18.19 -30.35
CA GLU A 765 -5.48 -19.03 -31.56
C GLU A 765 -4.20 -19.88 -31.64
N HIS A 766 -3.06 -19.28 -31.30
CA HIS A 766 -1.78 -19.99 -31.30
C HIS A 766 -1.70 -21.11 -30.24
N ALA A 767 -2.32 -20.87 -29.06
CA ALA A 767 -2.44 -21.91 -28.04
C ALA A 767 -3.33 -23.10 -28.48
N ALA A 768 -4.44 -22.81 -29.14
CA ALA A 768 -5.34 -23.84 -29.67
C ALA A 768 -4.73 -24.67 -30.83
N GLU A 769 -3.87 -24.07 -31.66
CA GLU A 769 -3.13 -24.76 -32.73
C GLU A 769 -2.01 -25.66 -32.18
N MET A 770 -1.45 -25.37 -31.01
CA MET A 770 -0.43 -26.21 -30.38
C MET A 770 -1.02 -27.40 -29.59
N GLU A 771 -2.31 -27.36 -29.22
CA GLU A 771 -3.02 -28.45 -28.54
C GLU A 771 -3.72 -29.40 -29.51
N ALA A 772 -3.86 -29.04 -30.78
CA ALA A 772 -4.45 -29.88 -31.84
C ALA A 772 -3.35 -30.68 -32.60
#